data_cf5b03743716876a643137f897dc022b
#
_entry.id   cf5b03743716876a643137f897dc022b
#
_cell.length_a   1.000
_cell.length_b   1.000
_cell.length_c   1.000
_cell.angle_alpha   90.00
_cell.angle_beta   90.00
_cell.angle_gamma   90.00
#
_symmetry.space_group_name_H-M   'P 1'
#
loop_
_entity.id
_entity.type
_entity.pdbx_description
1 polymer ?
#
loop_
_entity_poly.entity_id
_entity_poly.type
_entity_poly.pdbx_seq_one_letter_code
_entity_poly.pdbx_strand_id
1 'polypeptide(L)'
;MTPTPRPVQRIVISVLAAGGLVVGGVLAAGPSGTGAPSLPSTYDAQARQRAEVTAEQRPHTHATEGVETIGDGSVDDGHGHVHDPATKNAISRSGEAASAPDPTTSRQRAASREQVARQRTQRGPRLVGVPLRSPRRLVPESRYAMAGGCYRLGGRPLTFQATGLGTYLLHATDRTFLAATGSGTTWASAPSPAADWTVRRTRTGRFTFTLADGRGLARSAGGFTTGTAEPLRLRRTSGCTAFPEVGTNVSGRPFGGVTPFQEVRGWADPHVHGQTHEFLGGRVICSPPFHRYGAPAALVDCPDHQLADGRGALLEDVLAEQTPGTGHDPVGWPTFSYWPNPHSLTHQQVYYTWLERSWRAGLRLHTSLLTENHVLCTVYPLKKNSCDDRDAVRLQAQRMREMQDYVDAQHGGPGRGWYRIVTDPFEARRVINQGKLAVVMGMETSVPLGCNVQLGRPTCTEEQMLAELTEMRRLGVSQMELTNKFDNAFTGVAGDAGTTGTLTNSANFLSTGSFLRMEQCPRSYPTGTEDRLQSPNLGDLTGREPSTPEQDAIFGAIWKLFGDTGVQAAPLYPAGPHCNRLGLSPLGERLLSAMIDQKILFDPDHMSVAGRNAALDYLEQQQAAGRPVGVVSSHSWSTPDAYPRIYRLGGFVAPYAGDSTGFVEKWRQHLGWTDDRFYFGFGFGSDMNGFGAQGDPRGADAPAPVTYPFTGLGGVRVDRQRSGERVYDINTDGVSHYGLYADWVEDAEHVAGADGAALGTDLARGAEAYLQTWERAWGLAPDSCRNPGLRLPVRAFTKTADAGLRARALMRRVGQPWQRLGREFTYCAKAPGKQRVLMTVELSRGGRVVGVRRA
;
A
#
# COMPACT_ATOMS: atom_id res chain seq x y z
N MET A 1 0.72 39.91 28.40
CA MET A 1 2.01 39.30 28.80
C MET A 1 2.09 38.01 27.98
N THR A 2 2.82 38.06 26.89
CA THR A 2 3.10 36.89 26.03
C THR A 2 4.11 35.99 26.75
N PRO A 3 3.88 34.68 26.86
CA PRO A 3 4.87 33.78 27.45
C PRO A 3 6.10 33.67 26.58
N THR A 4 7.26 33.90 27.17
CA THR A 4 8.56 33.64 26.56
C THR A 4 8.69 32.16 26.24
N PRO A 5 9.14 31.77 25.04
CA PRO A 5 9.33 30.37 24.69
C PRO A 5 10.39 29.71 25.59
N ARG A 6 10.12 28.49 26.03
CA ARG A 6 11.02 27.65 26.83
C ARG A 6 12.33 27.35 26.03
N PRO A 7 13.47 27.09 26.68
CA PRO A 7 14.76 26.90 26.00
C PRO A 7 14.76 25.81 24.94
N VAL A 8 13.94 24.78 25.07
CA VAL A 8 13.77 23.69 24.06
C VAL A 8 13.24 24.24 22.73
N GLN A 9 12.31 25.20 22.75
CA GLN A 9 11.81 25.84 21.52
C GLN A 9 12.87 26.67 20.78
N ARG A 10 13.85 27.25 21.52
CA ARG A 10 14.95 28.00 20.91
C ARG A 10 15.94 27.07 20.19
N ILE A 11 16.19 25.87 20.72
CA ILE A 11 17.04 24.87 20.08
C ILE A 11 16.38 24.34 18.78
N VAL A 12 15.07 24.06 18.82
CA VAL A 12 14.31 23.66 17.63
C VAL A 12 14.34 24.74 16.55
N ILE A 13 14.21 26.02 16.92
CA ILE A 13 14.28 27.13 15.97
C ILE A 13 15.68 27.27 15.39
N SER A 14 16.75 26.98 16.14
CA SER A 14 18.13 27.03 15.65
C SER A 14 18.46 25.87 14.69
N VAL A 15 17.95 24.66 14.93
CA VAL A 15 18.07 23.52 14.02
C VAL A 15 17.27 23.77 12.72
N LEU A 16 16.08 24.35 12.85
CA LEU A 16 15.25 24.74 11.71
C LEU A 16 15.89 25.88 10.90
N ALA A 17 16.58 26.82 11.54
CA ALA A 17 17.29 27.90 10.88
C ALA A 17 18.52 27.41 10.11
N ALA A 18 19.21 26.35 10.59
CA ALA A 18 20.38 25.79 9.92
C ALA A 18 19.96 24.88 8.75
N GLY A 19 18.91 24.08 8.89
CA GLY A 19 18.30 23.36 7.78
C GLY A 19 17.73 24.31 6.71
N GLY A 20 17.10 25.40 7.15
CA GLY A 20 16.59 26.46 6.28
C GLY A 20 17.70 27.27 5.61
N LEU A 21 18.87 27.40 6.23
CA LEU A 21 20.05 28.11 5.64
C LEU A 21 20.74 27.28 4.57
N VAL A 22 20.77 25.97 4.66
CA VAL A 22 21.28 25.10 3.59
C VAL A 22 20.35 25.13 2.38
N VAL A 23 19.05 25.11 2.59
CA VAL A 23 18.05 25.25 1.52
C VAL A 23 17.97 26.71 1.02
N GLY A 24 18.07 27.71 1.91
CA GLY A 24 18.06 29.12 1.57
C GLY A 24 19.33 29.59 0.86
N GLY A 25 20.49 28.99 1.14
CA GLY A 25 21.76 29.33 0.51
C GLY A 25 21.83 28.93 -0.96
N VAL A 26 21.19 27.87 -1.35
CA VAL A 26 21.05 27.41 -2.74
C VAL A 26 20.03 28.25 -3.51
N LEU A 27 19.01 28.79 -2.83
CA LEU A 27 17.98 29.63 -3.44
C LEU A 27 18.41 31.11 -3.62
N ALA A 28 19.45 31.57 -2.89
CA ALA A 28 19.92 32.98 -2.93
C ALA A 28 20.98 33.27 -4.01
N ALA A 29 21.51 32.27 -4.70
CA ALA A 29 22.55 32.39 -5.71
C ALA A 29 22.04 32.49 -7.16
N GLY A 30 20.75 32.69 -7.39
CA GLY A 30 20.19 32.94 -8.71
C GLY A 30 20.26 34.42 -9.13
N PRO A 31 20.49 34.76 -10.40
CA PRO A 31 20.58 36.14 -10.84
C PRO A 31 19.25 36.86 -10.65
N SER A 32 19.30 38.06 -10.09
CA SER A 32 18.18 38.97 -9.93
C SER A 32 17.66 39.47 -11.28
N GLY A 33 16.68 38.73 -11.82
CA GLY A 33 15.92 39.13 -12.99
C GLY A 33 14.48 39.43 -12.61
N THR A 34 14.07 40.67 -12.70
CA THR A 34 12.71 41.14 -12.48
C THR A 34 11.81 40.70 -13.62
N GLY A 35 10.90 39.82 -13.33
CA GLY A 35 9.83 39.45 -14.26
C GLY A 35 9.38 38.01 -13.98
N ALA A 36 8.20 37.84 -13.37
CA ALA A 36 7.58 36.52 -13.30
C ALA A 36 7.29 36.06 -14.73
N PRO A 37 7.77 34.88 -15.16
CA PRO A 37 7.43 34.36 -16.46
C PRO A 37 5.94 34.04 -16.50
N SER A 38 5.20 34.63 -17.43
CA SER A 38 3.85 34.23 -17.77
C SER A 38 3.90 32.81 -18.35
N LEU A 39 3.22 31.85 -17.73
CA LEU A 39 3.10 30.51 -18.24
C LEU A 39 2.60 30.50 -19.68
N PRO A 40 3.21 29.72 -20.59
CA PRO A 40 2.71 29.58 -21.95
C PRO A 40 1.30 29.01 -21.94
N SER A 41 0.39 29.67 -22.66
CA SER A 41 -1.04 29.33 -22.66
C SER A 41 -1.44 28.19 -23.59
N THR A 42 -0.50 27.48 -24.23
CA THR A 42 -0.83 26.44 -25.20
C THR A 42 -0.06 25.12 -24.95
N TYR A 43 -0.81 24.03 -24.98
CA TYR A 43 -0.36 22.66 -24.85
C TYR A 43 0.80 22.26 -25.78
N ASP A 44 0.82 22.80 -27.00
CA ASP A 44 1.84 22.55 -28.02
C ASP A 44 3.20 23.21 -27.76
N ALA A 45 3.23 24.34 -27.06
CA ALA A 45 4.47 25.02 -26.71
C ALA A 45 5.21 24.27 -25.61
N GLN A 46 4.47 23.72 -24.62
CA GLN A 46 5.02 22.88 -23.58
C GLN A 46 5.57 21.55 -24.13
N ALA A 47 4.89 20.94 -25.11
CA ALA A 47 5.32 19.72 -25.75
C ALA A 47 6.66 19.86 -26.52
N ARG A 48 6.92 21.02 -27.14
CA ARG A 48 8.18 21.27 -27.86
C ARG A 48 9.35 21.50 -26.93
N GLN A 49 9.15 22.23 -25.84
CA GLN A 49 10.17 22.46 -24.82
C GLN A 49 10.57 21.14 -24.14
N ARG A 50 9.61 20.22 -23.95
CA ARG A 50 9.81 18.87 -23.41
C ARG A 50 10.65 17.97 -24.31
N ALA A 51 10.49 18.08 -25.63
CA ALA A 51 11.26 17.30 -26.58
C ALA A 51 12.75 17.67 -26.64
N GLU A 52 13.08 18.91 -26.30
CA GLU A 52 14.48 19.37 -26.24
C GLU A 52 15.19 18.90 -24.98
N VAL A 53 14.50 18.86 -23.81
CA VAL A 53 15.06 18.34 -22.54
C VAL A 53 15.28 16.83 -22.59
N THR A 54 14.38 16.07 -23.22
CA THR A 54 14.51 14.60 -23.36
C THR A 54 15.67 14.15 -24.24
N ALA A 55 16.21 15.01 -25.08
CA ALA A 55 17.35 14.65 -25.92
C ALA A 55 18.68 14.60 -25.16
N GLU A 56 18.79 15.28 -24.00
CA GLU A 56 19.97 15.30 -23.15
C GLU A 56 19.92 14.30 -21.97
N GLN A 57 18.73 13.85 -21.58
CA GLN A 57 18.55 12.89 -20.47
C GLN A 57 18.31 11.47 -21.02
N ARG A 58 19.37 10.79 -21.44
CA ARG A 58 19.28 9.34 -21.63
C ARG A 58 19.14 8.65 -20.28
N PRO A 59 18.33 7.59 -20.15
CA PRO A 59 18.31 6.78 -18.95
C PRO A 59 19.74 6.30 -18.68
N HIS A 60 20.29 6.68 -17.55
CA HIS A 60 21.53 6.08 -17.08
C HIS A 60 21.17 4.64 -16.68
N THR A 61 21.65 3.69 -17.46
CA THR A 61 21.79 2.34 -16.95
C THR A 61 22.76 2.43 -15.80
N HIS A 62 22.33 2.10 -14.59
CA HIS A 62 23.21 1.92 -13.46
C HIS A 62 24.18 0.78 -13.75
N ALA A 63 25.28 1.11 -14.47
CA ALA A 63 26.44 0.27 -14.49
C ALA A 63 27.12 0.49 -13.15
N THR A 64 27.14 -0.53 -12.35
CA THR A 64 28.05 -0.95 -11.26
C THR A 64 29.26 -0.04 -10.87
N GLU A 65 29.17 1.26 -10.99
CA GLU A 65 30.20 2.20 -10.53
C GLU A 65 29.71 2.91 -9.27
N GLY A 66 30.21 2.47 -8.12
CA GLY A 66 29.96 3.09 -6.83
C GLY A 66 29.39 2.16 -5.75
N VAL A 67 29.38 0.87 -5.99
CA VAL A 67 28.88 -0.11 -5.02
C VAL A 67 30.06 -0.62 -4.21
N GLU A 68 30.18 -0.23 -2.94
CA GLU A 68 31.20 -0.77 -2.05
C GLU A 68 30.80 -2.15 -1.54
N THR A 69 31.69 -3.11 -1.69
CA THR A 69 31.55 -4.45 -1.11
C THR A 69 31.94 -4.41 0.35
N ILE A 70 31.01 -4.67 1.26
CA ILE A 70 31.31 -4.85 2.68
C ILE A 70 32.15 -6.13 2.85
N GLY A 71 33.03 -6.19 3.88
CA GLY A 71 34.01 -7.25 4.06
C GLY A 71 33.50 -8.68 4.18
N ASP A 72 32.18 -8.93 4.21
CA ASP A 72 31.52 -10.23 4.15
C ASP A 72 30.98 -10.57 2.74
N GLY A 73 31.19 -9.68 1.76
CA GLY A 73 30.70 -9.86 0.39
C GLY A 73 29.32 -9.31 0.12
N SER A 74 28.67 -8.70 1.11
CA SER A 74 27.41 -7.97 0.91
C SER A 74 27.67 -6.55 0.38
N VAL A 75 26.63 -5.94 -0.18
CA VAL A 75 26.70 -4.66 -0.86
C VAL A 75 25.71 -3.71 -0.22
N ASP A 76 26.15 -2.52 0.19
CA ASP A 76 25.29 -1.45 0.69
C ASP A 76 24.78 -0.62 -0.50
N ASP A 77 23.49 -0.43 -0.61
CA ASP A 77 22.83 0.36 -1.67
C ASP A 77 22.70 1.86 -1.32
N GLY A 78 23.36 2.31 -0.23
CA GLY A 78 23.31 3.70 0.23
C GLY A 78 22.02 4.13 0.92
N HIS A 79 20.93 3.33 0.80
CA HIS A 79 19.66 3.55 1.50
C HIS A 79 19.56 2.83 2.84
N GLY A 80 20.66 2.31 3.34
CA GLY A 80 20.71 1.46 4.53
C GLY A 80 20.18 0.05 4.26
N HIS A 81 20.22 -0.37 3.01
CA HIS A 81 19.93 -1.73 2.59
C HIS A 81 21.23 -2.43 2.23
N VAL A 82 21.47 -3.58 2.84
CA VAL A 82 22.59 -4.45 2.48
C VAL A 82 22.07 -5.49 1.49
N HIS A 83 22.68 -5.56 0.33
CA HIS A 83 22.35 -6.53 -0.70
C HIS A 83 23.24 -7.76 -0.61
N ASP A 84 22.63 -8.94 -0.69
CA ASP A 84 23.37 -10.17 -0.93
C ASP A 84 23.88 -10.16 -2.37
N PRO A 85 25.21 -10.30 -2.60
CA PRO A 85 25.80 -10.30 -3.93
C PRO A 85 25.21 -11.38 -4.86
N ALA A 86 24.68 -12.47 -4.29
CA ALA A 86 24.07 -13.55 -5.06
C ALA A 86 22.63 -13.25 -5.49
N THR A 87 21.90 -12.43 -4.74
CA THR A 87 20.48 -12.14 -4.98
C THR A 87 20.21 -10.73 -5.47
N LYS A 88 21.16 -9.80 -5.32
CA LYS A 88 21.03 -8.37 -5.65
C LYS A 88 19.82 -7.71 -4.99
N ASN A 89 19.44 -8.17 -3.80
CA ASN A 89 18.20 -7.71 -3.16
C ASN A 89 18.48 -7.14 -1.78
N ALA A 90 17.70 -6.14 -1.40
CA ALA A 90 17.78 -5.49 -0.11
C ALA A 90 17.40 -6.47 1.02
N ILE A 91 18.37 -7.03 1.69
CA ILE A 91 18.17 -7.93 2.82
C ILE A 91 17.88 -7.12 4.08
N SER A 92 18.50 -5.94 4.20
CA SER A 92 18.53 -5.18 5.43
C SER A 92 17.17 -4.66 5.91
N ARG A 93 16.21 -4.43 5.01
CA ARG A 93 14.87 -3.99 5.42
C ARG A 93 14.15 -4.98 6.30
N SER A 94 14.33 -6.27 6.03
CA SER A 94 13.57 -7.32 6.70
C SER A 94 14.31 -7.97 7.85
N GLY A 95 15.61 -7.72 8.00
CA GLY A 95 16.42 -8.57 8.85
C GLY A 95 16.48 -10.04 8.39
N GLU A 96 15.93 -10.34 7.21
CA GLU A 96 15.92 -11.67 6.59
C GLU A 96 17.21 -11.91 5.81
N ALA A 97 18.36 -11.72 6.45
CA ALA A 97 19.63 -12.08 5.82
C ALA A 97 19.61 -13.56 5.45
N ALA A 98 20.03 -13.88 4.22
CA ALA A 98 20.12 -15.27 3.75
C ALA A 98 21.02 -16.13 4.64
N SER A 99 21.97 -15.50 5.32
CA SER A 99 22.90 -16.11 6.29
C SER A 99 22.39 -16.16 7.72
N ALA A 100 21.24 -15.53 8.04
CA ALA A 100 20.71 -15.55 9.40
C ALA A 100 20.36 -16.98 9.85
N PRO A 101 20.77 -17.43 11.05
CA PRO A 101 20.43 -18.75 11.53
C PRO A 101 18.93 -18.86 11.73
N ASP A 102 18.34 -19.83 11.07
CA ASP A 102 16.95 -20.20 11.23
C ASP A 102 16.81 -20.99 12.56
N PRO A 103 15.95 -20.53 13.49
CA PRO A 103 15.72 -21.22 14.76
C PRO A 103 15.01 -22.57 14.59
N THR A 104 14.50 -22.89 13.40
CA THR A 104 13.87 -24.17 13.11
C THR A 104 14.89 -25.24 12.71
N THR A 105 14.67 -26.48 13.13
CA THR A 105 15.53 -27.60 12.73
C THR A 105 15.33 -27.95 11.25
N SER A 106 16.36 -28.54 10.63
CA SER A 106 16.27 -29.04 9.24
C SER A 106 15.08 -29.99 9.03
N ARG A 107 14.78 -30.83 10.05
CA ARG A 107 13.62 -31.75 10.03
C ARG A 107 12.31 -30.99 10.06
N GLN A 108 12.18 -29.96 10.88
CA GLN A 108 10.98 -29.10 10.94
C GLN A 108 10.78 -28.37 9.62
N ARG A 109 11.83 -27.79 9.05
CA ARG A 109 11.75 -27.12 7.72
C ARG A 109 11.32 -28.08 6.62
N ALA A 110 11.85 -29.32 6.59
CA ALA A 110 11.45 -30.31 5.62
C ALA A 110 9.97 -30.70 5.76
N ALA A 111 9.50 -30.89 7.00
CA ALA A 111 8.09 -31.20 7.29
C ALA A 111 7.16 -30.04 6.86
N SER A 112 7.54 -28.79 7.11
CA SER A 112 6.76 -27.61 6.71
C SER A 112 6.66 -27.50 5.19
N ARG A 113 7.76 -27.67 4.45
CA ARG A 113 7.76 -27.66 2.97
C ARG A 113 6.88 -28.77 2.38
N GLU A 114 6.95 -29.98 2.93
CA GLU A 114 6.10 -31.08 2.51
C GLU A 114 4.60 -30.82 2.77
N GLN A 115 4.31 -30.21 3.89
CA GLN A 115 2.95 -29.79 4.23
C GLN A 115 2.40 -28.76 3.25
N VAL A 116 3.17 -27.74 2.90
CA VAL A 116 2.75 -26.74 1.89
C VAL A 116 2.54 -27.41 0.54
N ALA A 117 3.43 -28.31 0.14
CA ALA A 117 3.28 -29.08 -1.09
C ALA A 117 1.94 -29.88 -1.10
N ARG A 118 1.61 -30.53 0.03
CA ARG A 118 0.30 -31.22 0.18
C ARG A 118 -0.89 -30.25 0.10
N GLN A 119 -0.77 -29.04 0.66
CA GLN A 119 -1.86 -28.05 0.56
C GLN A 119 -2.10 -27.59 -0.88
N ARG A 120 -1.05 -27.44 -1.70
CA ARG A 120 -1.18 -27.04 -3.11
C ARG A 120 -1.97 -28.04 -3.95
N THR A 121 -1.92 -29.34 -3.61
CA THR A 121 -2.68 -30.39 -4.32
C THR A 121 -4.17 -30.42 -3.99
N GLN A 122 -4.63 -29.67 -2.96
CA GLN A 122 -6.03 -29.63 -2.61
C GLN A 122 -6.85 -28.95 -3.69
N ARG A 123 -8.03 -29.53 -3.99
CA ARG A 123 -8.94 -28.95 -4.97
C ARG A 123 -9.30 -27.51 -4.58
N GLY A 124 -9.04 -26.57 -5.47
CA GLY A 124 -9.41 -25.17 -5.31
C GLY A 124 -10.89 -24.90 -5.62
N PRO A 125 -11.41 -23.72 -5.22
CA PRO A 125 -12.78 -23.32 -5.50
C PRO A 125 -12.98 -23.05 -6.99
N ARG A 126 -14.24 -23.22 -7.45
CA ARG A 126 -14.60 -22.80 -8.81
C ARG A 126 -14.66 -21.28 -8.90
N LEU A 127 -13.97 -20.72 -9.87
CA LEU A 127 -13.95 -19.29 -10.19
C LEU A 127 -14.76 -19.06 -11.47
N VAL A 128 -15.37 -17.87 -11.57
CA VAL A 128 -16.18 -17.45 -12.73
C VAL A 128 -15.81 -16.04 -13.13
N GLY A 129 -15.79 -15.75 -14.44
CA GLY A 129 -15.58 -14.40 -14.95
C GLY A 129 -16.78 -13.49 -14.60
N VAL A 130 -16.51 -12.33 -13.98
CA VAL A 130 -17.54 -11.35 -13.63
C VAL A 130 -17.55 -10.20 -14.63
N PRO A 131 -18.71 -9.65 -15.02
CA PRO A 131 -18.77 -8.51 -15.93
C PRO A 131 -18.30 -7.23 -15.23
N LEU A 132 -17.41 -6.48 -15.88
CA LEU A 132 -16.91 -5.20 -15.36
C LEU A 132 -17.99 -4.13 -15.28
N ARG A 133 -18.91 -4.13 -16.21
CA ARG A 133 -20.02 -3.15 -16.31
C ARG A 133 -21.30 -3.86 -16.74
N SER A 134 -22.43 -3.33 -16.29
CA SER A 134 -23.73 -3.76 -16.81
C SER A 134 -23.89 -3.39 -18.30
N PRO A 135 -24.60 -4.18 -19.11
CA PRO A 135 -24.90 -3.84 -20.49
C PRO A 135 -25.51 -2.43 -20.59
N ARG A 136 -24.96 -1.59 -21.47
CA ARG A 136 -25.48 -0.23 -21.67
C ARG A 136 -26.72 -0.27 -22.55
N ARG A 137 -27.83 0.18 -22.01
CA ARG A 137 -29.09 0.32 -22.76
C ARG A 137 -29.03 1.49 -23.74
N LEU A 138 -29.95 1.49 -24.74
CA LEU A 138 -30.05 2.57 -25.72
C LEU A 138 -30.38 3.93 -25.06
N VAL A 139 -31.24 3.90 -24.02
CA VAL A 139 -31.52 5.03 -23.14
C VAL A 139 -30.97 4.69 -21.76
N PRO A 140 -30.20 5.59 -21.11
CA PRO A 140 -29.67 5.33 -19.78
C PRO A 140 -30.80 5.11 -18.76
N GLU A 141 -30.70 4.09 -17.95
CA GLU A 141 -31.70 3.72 -16.94
C GLU A 141 -31.59 4.53 -15.64
N SER A 142 -30.47 5.17 -15.41
CA SER A 142 -30.22 6.03 -14.23
C SER A 142 -29.27 7.16 -14.57
N ARG A 143 -29.15 8.14 -13.68
CA ARG A 143 -28.17 9.22 -13.78
C ARG A 143 -26.70 8.75 -13.70
N TYR A 144 -26.46 7.54 -13.26
CA TYR A 144 -25.12 6.97 -13.14
C TYR A 144 -24.72 6.12 -14.35
N ALA A 145 -25.69 5.67 -15.15
CA ALA A 145 -25.46 4.69 -16.22
C ALA A 145 -24.71 5.26 -17.43
N MET A 146 -24.44 6.57 -17.45
CA MET A 146 -23.78 7.25 -18.57
C MET A 146 -22.26 7.17 -18.56
N ALA A 147 -21.66 6.86 -17.43
CA ALA A 147 -20.20 6.90 -17.23
C ALA A 147 -19.43 6.21 -18.35
N GLY A 148 -18.50 6.93 -18.99
CA GLY A 148 -17.70 6.48 -20.12
C GLY A 148 -18.51 6.04 -21.34
N GLY A 149 -19.78 6.47 -21.46
CA GLY A 149 -20.66 6.15 -22.59
C GLY A 149 -20.69 7.25 -23.64
N CYS A 150 -20.98 6.83 -24.88
CA CYS A 150 -21.18 7.73 -26.01
C CYS A 150 -22.68 7.98 -26.21
N TYR A 151 -23.14 9.21 -26.07
CA TYR A 151 -24.53 9.59 -26.20
C TYR A 151 -24.67 10.84 -27.05
N ARG A 152 -25.81 10.91 -27.79
CA ARG A 152 -26.16 12.08 -28.59
C ARG A 152 -26.95 13.06 -27.72
N LEU A 153 -26.46 14.29 -27.67
CA LEU A 153 -27.12 15.43 -27.03
C LEU A 153 -27.08 16.64 -27.97
N GLY A 154 -28.20 17.27 -28.24
CA GLY A 154 -28.26 18.42 -29.15
C GLY A 154 -27.72 18.13 -30.56
N GLY A 155 -27.89 16.92 -31.09
CA GLY A 155 -27.36 16.52 -32.38
C GLY A 155 -25.89 16.02 -32.38
N ARG A 156 -25.08 16.37 -31.38
CA ARG A 156 -23.67 15.97 -31.26
C ARG A 156 -23.46 14.67 -30.49
N PRO A 157 -22.53 13.77 -30.91
CA PRO A 157 -22.08 12.66 -30.11
C PRO A 157 -21.09 13.17 -29.05
N LEU A 158 -21.31 12.80 -27.78
CA LEU A 158 -20.50 13.22 -26.64
C LEU A 158 -20.16 12.02 -25.77
N THR A 159 -18.91 11.96 -25.30
CA THR A 159 -18.48 11.06 -24.23
C THR A 159 -18.87 11.68 -22.90
N PHE A 160 -19.55 10.91 -22.06
CA PHE A 160 -19.93 11.29 -20.71
C PHE A 160 -18.85 10.79 -19.75
N GLN A 161 -17.84 11.63 -19.48
CA GLN A 161 -16.80 11.32 -18.50
C GLN A 161 -17.30 11.63 -17.11
N ALA A 162 -17.40 10.62 -16.24
CA ALA A 162 -17.82 10.83 -14.85
C ALA A 162 -16.74 11.57 -14.07
N THR A 163 -17.13 12.63 -13.37
CA THR A 163 -16.30 13.42 -12.45
C THR A 163 -16.61 13.09 -11.00
N GLY A 164 -17.75 12.45 -10.75
CA GLY A 164 -18.25 12.00 -9.48
C GLY A 164 -19.59 11.30 -9.63
N LEU A 165 -20.24 10.94 -8.53
CA LEU A 165 -21.52 10.24 -8.53
C LEU A 165 -22.66 11.07 -9.13
N GLY A 166 -22.88 10.87 -10.42
CA GLY A 166 -23.92 11.57 -11.20
C GLY A 166 -23.51 12.93 -11.71
N THR A 167 -22.23 13.24 -11.72
CA THR A 167 -21.64 14.42 -12.35
C THR A 167 -20.75 14.02 -13.53
N TYR A 168 -20.74 14.85 -14.58
CA TYR A 168 -20.08 14.50 -15.84
C TYR A 168 -19.50 15.70 -16.56
N LEU A 169 -18.33 15.51 -17.16
CA LEU A 169 -17.89 16.29 -18.31
C LEU A 169 -18.58 15.77 -19.58
N LEU A 170 -19.00 16.66 -20.45
CA LEU A 170 -19.56 16.36 -21.77
C LEU A 170 -18.45 16.63 -22.80
N HIS A 171 -17.69 15.56 -23.14
CA HIS A 171 -16.50 15.60 -23.98
C HIS A 171 -16.88 15.35 -25.44
N ALA A 172 -16.57 16.32 -26.30
CA ALA A 172 -16.89 16.29 -27.72
C ALA A 172 -15.81 15.55 -28.54
N THR A 173 -16.11 15.31 -29.82
CA THR A 173 -15.20 14.61 -30.75
C THR A 173 -13.94 15.41 -31.08
N ASP A 174 -14.02 16.74 -31.00
CA ASP A 174 -12.90 17.67 -31.16
C ASP A 174 -12.10 17.87 -29.84
N ARG A 175 -12.33 17.04 -28.82
CA ARG A 175 -11.70 17.06 -27.50
C ARG A 175 -12.02 18.28 -26.64
N THR A 176 -13.08 19.01 -26.98
CA THR A 176 -13.56 20.12 -26.17
C THR A 176 -14.68 19.69 -25.19
N PHE A 177 -14.97 20.54 -24.21
CA PHE A 177 -15.96 20.30 -23.16
C PHE A 177 -17.09 21.33 -23.24
N LEU A 178 -18.32 20.88 -23.11
CA LEU A 178 -19.46 21.81 -23.01
C LEU A 178 -19.39 22.53 -21.66
N ALA A 179 -19.06 23.79 -21.66
CA ALA A 179 -18.92 24.65 -20.48
C ALA A 179 -19.93 25.82 -20.52
N ALA A 180 -20.36 26.28 -19.35
CA ALA A 180 -21.15 27.50 -19.20
C ALA A 180 -20.26 28.74 -19.29
N THR A 181 -20.80 29.77 -19.89
CA THR A 181 -20.32 31.15 -19.80
C THR A 181 -21.35 31.99 -19.04
N GLY A 182 -21.35 33.28 -19.07
CA GLY A 182 -22.33 34.13 -18.40
C GLY A 182 -23.78 33.61 -18.52
N SER A 183 -24.46 33.93 -19.61
CA SER A 183 -25.82 33.42 -19.91
C SER A 183 -25.85 32.33 -20.98
N GLY A 184 -24.70 31.91 -21.52
CA GLY A 184 -24.60 30.98 -22.62
C GLY A 184 -23.76 29.76 -22.33
N THR A 185 -23.39 29.04 -23.39
CA THR A 185 -22.44 27.92 -23.34
C THR A 185 -21.36 28.10 -24.40
N THR A 186 -20.17 27.51 -24.13
CA THR A 186 -19.05 27.42 -25.05
C THR A 186 -18.48 26.01 -25.06
N TRP A 187 -17.61 25.75 -26.01
CA TRP A 187 -16.79 24.54 -26.07
C TRP A 187 -15.37 24.90 -25.58
N ALA A 188 -15.10 24.56 -24.32
CA ALA A 188 -13.80 24.86 -23.68
C ALA A 188 -12.76 23.79 -24.01
N SER A 189 -11.50 24.19 -24.16
CA SER A 189 -10.36 23.27 -24.42
C SER A 189 -9.93 22.47 -23.18
N ALA A 190 -10.26 22.96 -21.98
CA ALA A 190 -9.90 22.32 -20.72
C ALA A 190 -11.15 22.08 -19.84
N PRO A 191 -11.15 21.03 -19.01
CA PRO A 191 -12.20 20.81 -18.02
C PRO A 191 -12.12 21.86 -16.90
N SER A 192 -13.29 22.23 -16.38
CA SER A 192 -13.41 23.21 -15.30
C SER A 192 -14.74 23.00 -14.55
N PRO A 193 -14.94 23.64 -13.38
CA PRO A 193 -16.25 23.60 -12.70
C PRO A 193 -17.42 24.08 -13.58
N ALA A 194 -17.16 24.96 -14.55
CA ALA A 194 -18.18 25.41 -15.51
C ALA A 194 -18.55 24.36 -16.57
N ALA A 195 -17.79 23.28 -16.69
CA ALA A 195 -18.06 22.15 -17.58
C ALA A 195 -18.53 20.89 -16.82
N ASP A 196 -18.67 20.94 -15.50
CA ASP A 196 -18.97 19.80 -14.63
C ASP A 196 -20.46 19.74 -14.28
N TRP A 197 -21.20 18.96 -15.06
CA TRP A 197 -22.65 18.94 -15.05
C TRP A 197 -23.18 17.85 -14.10
N THR A 198 -23.95 18.24 -13.08
CA THR A 198 -24.77 17.33 -12.28
C THR A 198 -25.98 16.89 -13.07
N VAL A 199 -26.18 15.60 -13.20
CA VAL A 199 -27.27 15.02 -13.99
C VAL A 199 -28.36 14.44 -13.09
N ARG A 200 -29.62 14.73 -13.41
CA ARG A 200 -30.80 14.12 -12.79
C ARG A 200 -31.67 13.48 -13.86
N ARG A 201 -32.25 12.33 -13.56
CA ARG A 201 -33.23 11.66 -14.45
C ARG A 201 -34.64 12.03 -14.04
N THR A 202 -35.45 12.52 -14.99
CA THR A 202 -36.85 12.85 -14.77
C THR A 202 -37.73 11.59 -14.78
N ARG A 203 -38.96 11.70 -14.28
CA ARG A 203 -39.96 10.60 -14.34
C ARG A 203 -40.26 10.15 -15.77
N THR A 204 -40.18 11.06 -16.75
CA THR A 204 -40.36 10.77 -18.17
C THR A 204 -39.15 10.16 -18.87
N GLY A 205 -38.09 9.84 -18.14
CA GLY A 205 -36.87 9.23 -18.69
C GLY A 205 -35.95 10.19 -19.45
N ARG A 206 -36.18 11.49 -19.34
CA ARG A 206 -35.30 12.56 -19.84
C ARG A 206 -34.29 12.93 -18.75
N PHE A 207 -33.31 13.78 -19.08
CA PHE A 207 -32.25 14.19 -18.18
C PHE A 207 -32.12 15.70 -18.12
N THR A 208 -31.97 16.23 -16.92
CA THR A 208 -31.59 17.61 -16.66
C THR A 208 -30.14 17.70 -16.25
N PHE A 209 -29.49 18.78 -16.63
CA PHE A 209 -28.08 19.06 -16.35
C PHE A 209 -28.00 20.38 -15.61
N THR A 210 -27.34 20.41 -14.47
CA THR A 210 -27.14 21.61 -13.65
C THR A 210 -25.71 21.73 -13.18
N LEU A 211 -25.17 22.93 -13.09
CA LEU A 211 -23.91 23.25 -12.47
C LEU A 211 -24.06 23.36 -10.95
N ALA A 212 -22.91 23.42 -10.24
CA ALA A 212 -22.91 23.60 -8.80
C ALA A 212 -23.54 24.93 -8.34
N ASP A 213 -23.46 25.97 -9.16
CA ASP A 213 -24.09 27.27 -8.92
C ASP A 213 -25.60 27.32 -9.20
N GLY A 214 -26.20 26.19 -9.61
CA GLY A 214 -27.63 26.03 -9.88
C GLY A 214 -28.05 26.35 -11.30
N ARG A 215 -27.20 26.91 -12.15
CA ARG A 215 -27.55 27.14 -13.56
C ARG A 215 -27.77 25.83 -14.29
N GLY A 216 -28.87 25.75 -15.00
CA GLY A 216 -29.26 24.57 -15.76
C GLY A 216 -28.96 24.72 -17.27
N LEU A 217 -28.77 23.59 -17.94
CA LEU A 217 -28.64 23.52 -19.40
C LEU A 217 -30.03 23.55 -20.05
N ALA A 218 -30.22 24.47 -20.98
CA ALA A 218 -31.42 24.63 -21.79
C ALA A 218 -31.08 24.68 -23.27
N ARG A 219 -32.08 24.45 -24.14
CA ARG A 219 -31.92 24.59 -25.61
C ARG A 219 -31.99 26.04 -26.02
N SER A 220 -31.27 26.37 -27.06
CA SER A 220 -31.35 27.64 -27.79
C SER A 220 -31.40 27.39 -29.31
N ALA A 221 -31.68 28.43 -30.08
CA ALA A 221 -31.76 28.33 -31.55
C ALA A 221 -30.44 27.86 -32.20
N GLY A 222 -29.29 28.19 -31.59
CA GLY A 222 -27.95 27.79 -32.05
C GLY A 222 -27.28 26.65 -31.28
N GLY A 223 -27.98 25.95 -30.35
CA GLY A 223 -27.36 24.88 -29.55
C GLY A 223 -27.84 24.84 -28.11
N PHE A 224 -27.02 25.30 -27.16
CA PHE A 224 -27.36 25.34 -25.75
C PHE A 224 -27.13 26.73 -25.13
N THR A 225 -27.85 27.00 -24.08
CA THR A 225 -27.72 28.16 -23.22
C THR A 225 -27.80 27.74 -21.76
N THR A 226 -27.48 28.63 -20.83
CA THR A 226 -27.63 28.40 -19.38
C THR A 226 -28.86 29.17 -18.85
N GLY A 227 -29.59 28.57 -17.90
CA GLY A 227 -30.76 29.15 -17.29
C GLY A 227 -31.49 28.10 -16.45
N THR A 228 -32.84 28.03 -16.60
CA THR A 228 -33.61 26.95 -16.00
C THR A 228 -33.34 25.64 -16.74
N ALA A 229 -33.01 24.56 -16.01
CA ALA A 229 -32.68 23.27 -16.60
C ALA A 229 -33.85 22.65 -17.38
N GLU A 230 -33.66 22.36 -18.65
CA GLU A 230 -34.66 21.69 -19.49
C GLU A 230 -34.45 20.17 -19.51
N PRO A 231 -35.52 19.34 -19.52
CA PRO A 231 -35.42 17.90 -19.69
C PRO A 231 -35.00 17.53 -21.12
N LEU A 232 -33.79 17.04 -21.31
CA LEU A 232 -33.17 16.66 -22.57
C LEU A 232 -33.24 15.15 -22.81
N ARG A 233 -33.31 14.72 -24.07
CA ARG A 233 -33.23 13.31 -24.47
C ARG A 233 -31.78 12.92 -24.68
N LEU A 234 -31.39 11.77 -24.11
CA LEU A 234 -30.12 11.08 -24.39
C LEU A 234 -30.39 9.79 -25.13
N ARG A 235 -29.66 9.52 -26.20
CA ARG A 235 -29.65 8.24 -26.90
C ARG A 235 -28.22 7.80 -27.14
N ARG A 236 -27.92 6.54 -26.81
CA ARG A 236 -26.63 5.94 -27.10
C ARG A 236 -26.33 6.06 -28.59
N THR A 237 -25.08 6.37 -28.91
CA THR A 237 -24.56 6.48 -30.27
C THR A 237 -23.16 5.95 -30.34
N SER A 238 -22.48 6.12 -31.46
CA SER A 238 -21.07 5.81 -31.71
C SER A 238 -20.34 7.03 -32.23
N GLY A 239 -19.03 6.92 -32.46
CA GLY A 239 -18.21 8.00 -33.02
C GLY A 239 -17.80 9.08 -32.01
N CYS A 240 -17.88 8.81 -30.71
CA CYS A 240 -17.29 9.69 -29.68
C CYS A 240 -15.78 9.45 -29.55
N THR A 241 -15.06 10.50 -29.23
CA THR A 241 -13.64 10.43 -28.84
C THR A 241 -13.55 9.95 -27.39
N ALA A 242 -12.64 9.01 -27.11
CA ALA A 242 -12.36 8.56 -25.74
C ALA A 242 -11.80 9.72 -24.92
N PHE A 243 -12.19 9.79 -23.66
CA PHE A 243 -11.57 10.71 -22.71
C PHE A 243 -10.13 10.22 -22.43
N PRO A 244 -9.14 11.13 -22.37
CA PRO A 244 -7.76 10.73 -22.13
C PRO A 244 -7.60 10.19 -20.69
N GLU A 245 -7.08 8.96 -20.58
CA GLU A 245 -6.87 8.27 -19.32
C GLU A 245 -5.74 7.24 -19.46
N VAL A 246 -5.13 6.89 -18.34
CA VAL A 246 -4.14 5.79 -18.25
C VAL A 246 -4.80 4.47 -18.66
N GLY A 247 -4.10 3.68 -19.47
CA GLY A 247 -4.57 2.38 -19.91
C GLY A 247 -4.37 1.32 -18.82
N THR A 248 -5.34 0.45 -18.60
CA THR A 248 -5.11 -0.78 -17.79
C THR A 248 -4.34 -1.83 -18.59
N ASN A 249 -4.57 -1.88 -19.92
CA ASN A 249 -3.98 -2.86 -20.85
C ASN A 249 -4.16 -4.32 -20.38
N VAL A 250 -5.26 -4.59 -19.67
CA VAL A 250 -5.71 -5.92 -19.28
C VAL A 250 -7.07 -6.18 -19.91
N SER A 251 -7.18 -7.24 -20.66
CA SER A 251 -8.43 -7.66 -21.30
C SER A 251 -8.94 -8.98 -20.71
N GLY A 252 -10.23 -9.23 -20.88
CA GLY A 252 -10.92 -10.35 -20.23
C GLY A 252 -11.77 -9.89 -19.05
N ARG A 253 -12.35 -10.86 -18.36
CA ARG A 253 -13.22 -10.61 -17.20
C ARG A 253 -12.49 -10.98 -15.93
N PRO A 254 -12.36 -10.07 -14.96
CA PRO A 254 -11.87 -10.43 -13.64
C PRO A 254 -12.69 -11.58 -13.07
N PHE A 255 -12.04 -12.47 -12.35
CA PHE A 255 -12.73 -13.62 -11.77
C PHE A 255 -13.30 -13.31 -10.38
N GLY A 256 -14.35 -14.04 -10.02
CA GLY A 256 -14.97 -14.08 -8.70
C GLY A 256 -15.38 -15.50 -8.35
N GLY A 257 -15.99 -15.67 -7.19
CA GLY A 257 -16.53 -16.94 -6.74
C GLY A 257 -17.95 -17.20 -7.28
N VAL A 258 -18.36 -18.46 -7.23
CA VAL A 258 -19.75 -18.85 -7.53
C VAL A 258 -20.70 -18.60 -6.35
N THR A 259 -20.16 -18.40 -5.14
CA THR A 259 -20.91 -18.01 -3.94
C THR A 259 -20.15 -16.94 -3.16
N PRO A 260 -20.84 -16.08 -2.38
CA PRO A 260 -20.21 -15.02 -1.61
C PRO A 260 -19.41 -15.49 -0.38
N PHE A 261 -19.44 -16.76 -0.06
CA PHE A 261 -18.85 -17.33 1.16
C PHE A 261 -17.86 -18.47 0.92
N GLN A 262 -17.61 -18.83 -0.34
CA GLN A 262 -16.58 -19.83 -0.68
C GLN A 262 -15.17 -19.32 -0.39
N GLU A 263 -14.17 -20.21 -0.50
CA GLU A 263 -12.76 -19.87 -0.51
C GLU A 263 -12.47 -18.85 -1.60
N VAL A 264 -11.67 -17.83 -1.28
CA VAL A 264 -11.25 -16.82 -2.27
C VAL A 264 -9.91 -17.21 -2.91
N ARG A 265 -9.66 -16.66 -4.07
CA ARG A 265 -8.35 -16.74 -4.74
C ARG A 265 -7.95 -15.34 -5.14
N GLY A 266 -6.66 -15.05 -5.06
CA GLY A 266 -6.04 -13.80 -5.47
C GLY A 266 -4.87 -13.41 -4.60
N TRP A 267 -4.06 -12.53 -5.15
CA TRP A 267 -2.92 -11.98 -4.45
C TRP A 267 -3.36 -11.06 -3.31
N ALA A 268 -2.50 -10.95 -2.31
CA ALA A 268 -2.66 -10.04 -1.19
C ALA A 268 -1.42 -9.16 -1.05
N ASP A 269 -1.65 -7.85 -1.01
CA ASP A 269 -0.68 -6.84 -0.62
C ASP A 269 -1.18 -6.17 0.67
N PRO A 270 -0.67 -6.56 1.84
CA PRO A 270 -1.10 -5.99 3.11
C PRO A 270 -0.37 -4.71 3.50
N HIS A 271 0.48 -4.15 2.61
CA HIS A 271 1.27 -2.95 2.90
C HIS A 271 1.47 -2.06 1.68
N VAL A 272 0.65 -1.03 1.55
CA VAL A 272 0.76 -0.03 0.50
C VAL A 272 0.22 1.33 0.97
N HIS A 273 0.78 2.43 0.47
CA HIS A 273 0.45 3.79 0.87
C HIS A 273 -0.38 4.52 -0.19
N GLY A 274 -1.65 4.12 -0.33
CA GLY A 274 -2.52 4.61 -1.41
C GLY A 274 -2.93 6.08 -1.32
N GLN A 275 -2.73 6.77 -0.18
CA GLN A 275 -3.19 8.15 0.05
C GLN A 275 -2.08 9.09 0.53
N THR A 276 -0.83 8.77 0.32
CA THR A 276 0.31 9.54 0.81
C THR A 276 0.56 10.87 0.08
N HIS A 277 -0.25 11.21 -0.93
CA HIS A 277 -0.30 12.58 -1.42
C HIS A 277 -0.80 13.59 -0.35
N GLU A 278 -1.30 13.09 0.79
CA GLU A 278 -1.64 13.87 1.99
C GLU A 278 -0.61 13.71 3.13
N PHE A 279 0.43 12.88 2.96
CA PHE A 279 1.49 12.59 3.92
C PHE A 279 2.50 13.74 4.02
N LEU A 280 3.18 13.87 5.16
CA LEU A 280 4.15 14.92 5.48
C LEU A 280 3.66 16.33 5.12
N GLY A 281 2.44 16.66 5.56
CA GLY A 281 1.81 17.93 5.26
C GLY A 281 1.22 18.04 3.86
N GLY A 282 1.21 16.96 3.08
CA GLY A 282 0.50 16.84 1.80
C GLY A 282 1.17 17.50 0.61
N ARG A 283 2.50 17.63 0.62
CA ARG A 283 3.26 18.22 -0.48
C ARG A 283 4.46 17.38 -0.93
N VAL A 284 4.84 16.37 -0.16
CA VAL A 284 6.01 15.53 -0.47
C VAL A 284 5.70 14.60 -1.64
N ILE A 285 4.59 13.87 -1.60
CA ILE A 285 4.22 13.00 -2.72
C ILE A 285 3.43 13.83 -3.74
N CYS A 286 4.00 13.96 -4.92
CA CYS A 286 3.41 14.67 -6.03
C CYS A 286 2.27 13.87 -6.66
N SER A 287 1.21 14.56 -7.05
CA SER A 287 0.03 14.00 -7.72
C SER A 287 -0.89 13.14 -6.82
N PRO A 288 -2.21 13.32 -6.93
CA PRO A 288 -3.16 12.49 -6.19
C PRO A 288 -3.39 11.14 -6.90
N PRO A 289 -3.83 10.10 -6.16
CA PRO A 289 -4.13 8.78 -6.73
C PRO A 289 -5.38 8.76 -7.62
N PHE A 290 -6.14 9.81 -7.66
CA PHE A 290 -7.27 10.04 -8.56
C PHE A 290 -7.60 11.52 -8.64
N HIS A 291 -8.22 11.95 -9.73
CA HIS A 291 -8.74 13.31 -9.86
C HIS A 291 -10.04 13.31 -10.65
N ARG A 292 -10.97 14.20 -10.31
CA ARG A 292 -12.28 14.32 -10.99
C ARG A 292 -12.19 14.55 -12.50
N TYR A 293 -11.10 15.11 -12.97
CA TYR A 293 -10.83 15.38 -14.40
C TYR A 293 -9.82 14.39 -15.02
N GLY A 294 -9.59 13.23 -14.38
CA GLY A 294 -8.77 12.13 -14.89
C GLY A 294 -7.26 12.39 -14.87
N ALA A 295 -6.51 11.53 -15.55
CA ALA A 295 -5.05 11.55 -15.60
C ALA A 295 -4.45 12.88 -16.04
N PRO A 296 -5.00 13.60 -17.04
CA PRO A 296 -4.46 14.90 -17.46
C PRO A 296 -4.46 15.98 -16.38
N ALA A 297 -5.25 15.80 -15.32
CA ALA A 297 -5.32 16.72 -14.20
C ALA A 297 -4.70 16.14 -12.91
N ALA A 298 -4.61 14.82 -12.81
CA ALA A 298 -4.02 14.14 -11.67
C ALA A 298 -2.51 14.01 -11.78
N LEU A 299 -2.04 13.49 -12.91
CA LEU A 299 -0.65 13.08 -13.12
C LEU A 299 0.08 14.12 -13.97
N VAL A 300 0.19 15.32 -13.43
CA VAL A 300 0.85 16.47 -14.04
C VAL A 300 2.11 16.84 -13.28
N ASP A 301 2.79 17.83 -13.78
CA ASP A 301 3.97 18.40 -13.14
C ASP A 301 3.68 18.87 -11.72
N CYS A 302 4.61 18.64 -10.82
CA CYS A 302 4.52 19.10 -9.43
C CYS A 302 5.20 20.46 -9.28
N PRO A 303 4.56 21.47 -8.68
CA PRO A 303 5.17 22.77 -8.49
C PRO A 303 6.52 22.71 -7.75
N ASP A 304 6.62 21.84 -6.75
CA ASP A 304 7.82 21.67 -5.93
C ASP A 304 8.96 21.02 -6.73
N HIS A 305 8.63 20.12 -7.65
CA HIS A 305 9.56 19.45 -8.55
C HIS A 305 9.90 20.30 -9.79
N GLN A 306 9.09 21.30 -10.12
CA GLN A 306 9.36 22.25 -11.21
C GLN A 306 10.39 23.32 -10.85
N LEU A 307 10.71 23.50 -9.57
CA LEU A 307 11.70 24.51 -9.15
C LEU A 307 13.07 24.20 -9.77
N ALA A 308 13.60 25.18 -10.51
CA ALA A 308 14.90 25.11 -11.18
C ALA A 308 15.05 23.84 -12.07
N ASP A 309 14.03 23.53 -12.87
CA ASP A 309 14.00 22.37 -13.78
C ASP A 309 14.21 21.01 -13.04
N GLY A 310 13.47 20.81 -11.96
CA GLY A 310 13.54 19.60 -11.13
C GLY A 310 14.61 19.64 -10.02
N ARG A 311 15.59 20.55 -10.09
CA ARG A 311 16.66 20.64 -9.08
C ARG A 311 16.19 21.06 -7.69
N GLY A 312 14.97 21.57 -7.58
CA GLY A 312 14.35 21.91 -6.30
C GLY A 312 13.79 20.71 -5.54
N ALA A 313 13.72 19.53 -6.15
CA ALA A 313 13.20 18.30 -5.56
C ALA A 313 14.28 17.55 -4.76
N LEU A 314 14.92 18.22 -3.81
CA LEU A 314 16.07 17.67 -3.06
C LEU A 314 15.77 16.35 -2.35
N LEU A 315 14.53 16.14 -1.88
CA LEU A 315 14.17 14.87 -1.23
C LEU A 315 14.07 13.73 -2.25
N GLU A 316 13.59 13.98 -3.45
CA GLU A 316 13.59 12.99 -4.53
C GLU A 316 15.02 12.57 -4.88
N ASP A 317 15.92 13.56 -5.07
CA ASP A 317 17.32 13.27 -5.36
C ASP A 317 17.96 12.39 -4.27
N VAL A 318 17.76 12.73 -2.99
CA VAL A 318 18.29 11.94 -1.86
C VAL A 318 17.71 10.53 -1.81
N LEU A 319 16.41 10.39 -2.02
CA LEU A 319 15.73 9.08 -1.99
C LEU A 319 16.06 8.23 -3.23
N ALA A 320 16.40 8.88 -4.35
CA ALA A 320 16.83 8.22 -5.59
C ALA A 320 18.37 8.00 -5.65
N GLU A 321 19.09 8.22 -4.54
CA GLU A 321 20.57 8.12 -4.46
C GLU A 321 21.31 9.04 -5.41
N GLN A 322 20.70 10.15 -5.80
CA GLN A 322 21.31 11.15 -6.68
C GLN A 322 21.93 12.28 -5.86
N THR A 323 22.94 12.93 -6.41
CA THR A 323 23.49 14.15 -5.80
C THR A 323 22.40 15.22 -5.71
N PRO A 324 22.10 15.76 -4.51
CA PRO A 324 21.08 16.79 -4.36
C PRO A 324 21.29 17.98 -5.30
N GLY A 325 20.24 18.36 -6.02
CA GLY A 325 20.26 19.43 -7.01
C GLY A 325 20.66 19.00 -8.42
N THR A 326 20.82 17.71 -8.68
CA THR A 326 21.03 17.18 -10.05
C THR A 326 19.82 17.50 -10.92
N GLY A 327 18.61 17.31 -10.36
CA GLY A 327 17.33 17.55 -11.04
C GLY A 327 16.91 16.39 -11.93
N HIS A 328 15.64 16.40 -12.27
CA HIS A 328 15.02 15.41 -13.16
C HIS A 328 13.91 16.04 -13.98
N ASP A 329 13.40 15.35 -15.00
CA ASP A 329 12.21 15.80 -15.72
C ASP A 329 10.96 15.59 -14.86
N PRO A 330 10.34 16.68 -14.34
CA PRO A 330 9.17 16.57 -13.48
C PRO A 330 7.88 16.25 -14.26
N VAL A 331 7.93 16.17 -15.58
CA VAL A 331 6.76 16.07 -16.44
C VAL A 331 6.10 14.69 -16.33
N GLY A 332 4.85 14.68 -15.90
CA GLY A 332 4.00 13.52 -15.90
C GLY A 332 3.25 13.30 -17.21
N TRP A 333 1.91 13.38 -17.15
CA TRP A 333 1.04 13.25 -18.32
C TRP A 333 1.35 14.30 -19.40
N PRO A 334 1.44 13.93 -20.70
CA PRO A 334 1.30 12.57 -21.24
C PRO A 334 2.62 11.82 -21.40
N THR A 335 3.79 12.44 -21.23
CA THR A 335 5.10 11.91 -21.63
C THR A 335 5.71 10.93 -20.65
N PHE A 336 5.67 11.24 -19.34
CA PHE A 336 6.24 10.41 -18.29
C PHE A 336 7.71 10.04 -18.54
N SER A 337 8.55 11.02 -18.87
CA SER A 337 9.94 10.79 -19.27
C SER A 337 10.79 10.20 -18.15
N TYR A 338 10.66 10.72 -16.93
CA TYR A 338 11.41 10.28 -15.76
C TYR A 338 10.57 9.41 -14.83
N TRP A 339 9.42 9.90 -14.40
CA TRP A 339 8.56 9.23 -13.44
C TRP A 339 7.25 8.71 -14.06
N PRO A 340 6.60 7.68 -13.47
CA PRO A 340 7.13 6.89 -12.37
C PRO A 340 8.25 5.94 -12.82
N ASN A 341 9.18 5.67 -11.90
CA ASN A 341 10.20 4.63 -12.00
C ASN A 341 10.40 4.00 -10.60
N PRO A 342 11.15 2.89 -10.43
CA PRO A 342 11.29 2.23 -9.12
C PRO A 342 11.82 3.12 -7.99
N HIS A 343 12.55 4.18 -8.31
CA HIS A 343 13.19 5.10 -7.37
C HIS A 343 12.59 6.50 -7.32
N SER A 344 11.53 6.78 -8.09
CA SER A 344 10.85 8.08 -8.08
C SER A 344 9.88 8.21 -6.89
N LEU A 345 10.45 8.20 -5.66
CA LEU A 345 9.72 7.91 -4.43
C LEU A 345 8.85 9.06 -3.91
N THR A 346 9.04 10.27 -4.44
CA THR A 346 8.19 11.43 -4.13
C THR A 346 7.14 11.71 -5.22
N HIS A 347 6.95 10.78 -6.17
CA HIS A 347 5.91 10.84 -7.18
C HIS A 347 4.82 9.80 -6.94
N GLN A 348 3.61 10.06 -7.44
CA GLN A 348 2.49 9.12 -7.35
C GLN A 348 2.76 7.86 -8.15
N GLN A 349 2.75 6.70 -7.49
CA GLN A 349 2.90 5.39 -8.11
C GLN A 349 1.64 4.52 -7.98
N VAL A 350 0.63 4.95 -7.18
CA VAL A 350 -0.62 4.19 -6.90
C VAL A 350 -1.85 4.88 -7.50
N TYR A 351 -1.74 5.42 -8.72
CA TYR A 351 -2.89 5.98 -9.41
C TYR A 351 -3.97 4.91 -9.65
N TYR A 352 -5.26 5.29 -9.51
CA TYR A 352 -6.35 4.30 -9.45
C TYR A 352 -6.41 3.36 -10.67
N THR A 353 -6.04 3.80 -11.87
CA THR A 353 -6.03 2.94 -13.06
C THR A 353 -4.87 1.95 -13.05
N TRP A 354 -3.72 2.32 -12.48
CA TRP A 354 -2.62 1.37 -12.24
C TRP A 354 -3.04 0.30 -11.22
N LEU A 355 -3.69 0.70 -10.13
CA LEU A 355 -4.25 -0.25 -9.18
C LEU A 355 -5.33 -1.14 -9.83
N GLU A 356 -6.17 -0.59 -10.73
CA GLU A 356 -7.17 -1.35 -11.50
C GLU A 356 -6.50 -2.44 -12.37
N ARG A 357 -5.33 -2.15 -12.95
CA ARG A 357 -4.55 -3.15 -13.71
C ARG A 357 -4.19 -4.35 -12.85
N SER A 358 -3.59 -4.15 -11.69
CA SER A 358 -3.20 -5.24 -10.77
C SER A 358 -4.41 -6.00 -10.24
N TRP A 359 -5.52 -5.29 -9.90
CA TRP A 359 -6.76 -5.95 -9.55
C TRP A 359 -7.29 -6.84 -10.69
N ARG A 360 -7.31 -6.36 -11.93
CA ARG A 360 -7.76 -7.17 -13.06
C ARG A 360 -6.92 -8.41 -13.25
N ALA A 361 -5.61 -8.29 -13.07
CA ALA A 361 -4.65 -9.38 -13.26
C ALA A 361 -4.65 -10.42 -12.13
N GLY A 362 -5.07 -10.05 -10.89
CA GLY A 362 -5.13 -11.06 -9.83
C GLY A 362 -5.17 -10.56 -8.40
N LEU A 363 -4.85 -9.28 -8.14
CA LEU A 363 -4.91 -8.71 -6.80
C LEU A 363 -6.35 -8.72 -6.27
N ARG A 364 -6.55 -9.18 -5.04
CA ARG A 364 -7.88 -9.29 -4.43
C ARG A 364 -7.99 -8.70 -3.05
N LEU A 365 -6.87 -8.55 -2.36
CA LEU A 365 -6.79 -7.90 -1.06
C LEU A 365 -5.65 -6.88 -1.08
N HIS A 366 -5.90 -5.71 -0.53
CA HIS A 366 -5.00 -4.57 -0.51
C HIS A 366 -5.23 -3.83 0.80
N THR A 367 -4.18 -3.70 1.63
CA THR A 367 -4.24 -2.86 2.82
C THR A 367 -3.59 -1.52 2.51
N SER A 368 -4.39 -0.46 2.54
CA SER A 368 -3.88 0.90 2.42
C SER A 368 -3.56 1.43 3.81
N LEU A 369 -2.27 1.64 4.08
CA LEU A 369 -1.80 2.20 5.34
C LEU A 369 -1.98 3.71 5.33
N LEU A 370 -2.56 4.21 6.43
CA LEU A 370 -2.73 5.61 6.74
C LEU A 370 -1.53 6.02 7.57
N THR A 371 -0.72 6.95 7.05
CA THR A 371 0.60 7.23 7.60
C THR A 371 0.84 8.71 7.84
N GLU A 372 1.61 9.03 8.87
CA GLU A 372 2.18 10.36 9.10
C GLU A 372 3.41 10.25 10.02
N ASN A 373 4.27 11.24 9.91
CA ASN A 373 5.38 11.44 10.81
C ASN A 373 5.46 12.93 11.18
N HIS A 374 4.99 13.28 12.36
CA HIS A 374 4.83 14.67 12.82
C HIS A 374 6.14 15.48 12.80
N VAL A 375 7.29 14.86 13.10
CA VAL A 375 8.59 15.57 13.08
C VAL A 375 9.03 15.87 11.67
N LEU A 376 9.06 14.84 10.80
CA LEU A 376 9.45 15.01 9.41
C LEU A 376 8.51 15.98 8.70
N CYS A 377 7.20 15.90 8.96
CA CYS A 377 6.22 16.87 8.49
C CYS A 377 6.54 18.29 9.01
N THR A 378 6.89 18.44 10.29
CA THR A 378 7.19 19.76 10.86
C THR A 378 8.45 20.38 10.23
N VAL A 379 9.44 19.56 9.92
CA VAL A 379 10.70 19.98 9.30
C VAL A 379 10.51 20.27 7.80
N TYR A 380 9.68 19.49 7.11
CA TYR A 380 9.45 19.68 5.68
C TYR A 380 8.84 21.07 5.39
N PRO A 381 9.44 21.89 4.49
CA PRO A 381 9.09 23.31 4.37
C PRO A 381 7.70 23.55 3.75
N LEU A 382 7.24 22.65 2.87
CA LEU A 382 6.03 22.84 2.08
C LEU A 382 4.88 22.02 2.65
N LYS A 383 3.85 22.68 3.16
CA LYS A 383 2.70 22.06 3.81
C LYS A 383 1.38 22.69 3.40
N LYS A 384 0.34 21.87 3.31
CA LYS A 384 -1.07 22.29 3.20
C LYS A 384 -1.95 21.69 4.30
N ASN A 385 -1.45 20.66 5.00
CA ASN A 385 -2.19 19.86 5.99
C ASN A 385 -1.55 19.96 7.38
N SER A 386 -2.28 19.51 8.40
CA SER A 386 -1.80 19.31 9.76
C SER A 386 -0.67 18.26 9.79
N CYS A 387 0.29 18.45 10.68
CA CYS A 387 1.32 17.46 11.01
C CYS A 387 0.96 16.60 12.23
N ASP A 388 -0.27 16.65 12.73
CA ASP A 388 -0.74 15.70 13.75
C ASP A 388 -1.06 14.35 13.06
N ASP A 389 -0.43 13.27 13.52
CA ASP A 389 -0.59 11.93 12.94
C ASP A 389 -2.08 11.51 12.89
N ARG A 390 -2.89 11.88 13.87
CA ARG A 390 -4.32 11.56 13.93
C ARG A 390 -5.13 12.32 12.89
N ASP A 391 -4.82 13.59 12.65
CA ASP A 391 -5.49 14.41 11.64
C ASP A 391 -5.16 13.88 10.23
N ALA A 392 -3.90 13.50 9.99
CA ALA A 392 -3.47 12.90 8.72
C ALA A 392 -4.18 11.57 8.47
N VAL A 393 -4.31 10.70 9.48
CA VAL A 393 -5.06 9.44 9.38
C VAL A 393 -6.54 9.70 9.03
N ARG A 394 -7.19 10.67 9.69
CA ARG A 394 -8.58 11.04 9.38
C ARG A 394 -8.74 11.54 7.95
N LEU A 395 -7.82 12.40 7.50
CA LEU A 395 -7.83 12.95 6.15
C LEU A 395 -7.63 11.86 5.10
N GLN A 396 -6.63 11.01 5.27
CA GLN A 396 -6.36 9.91 4.32
C GLN A 396 -7.52 8.91 4.30
N ALA A 397 -8.14 8.59 5.44
CA ALA A 397 -9.33 7.75 5.48
C ALA A 397 -10.52 8.39 4.73
N GLN A 398 -10.65 9.70 4.74
CA GLN A 398 -11.63 10.42 3.92
C GLN A 398 -11.29 10.29 2.43
N ARG A 399 -10.03 10.51 2.04
CA ARG A 399 -9.58 10.37 0.64
C ARG A 399 -9.81 8.97 0.07
N MET A 400 -9.62 7.94 0.89
CA MET A 400 -9.95 6.57 0.48
C MET A 400 -11.44 6.40 0.13
N ARG A 401 -12.33 7.03 0.88
CA ARG A 401 -13.78 6.99 0.60
C ARG A 401 -14.13 7.78 -0.66
N GLU A 402 -13.52 8.95 -0.83
CA GLU A 402 -13.68 9.76 -2.03
C GLU A 402 -13.21 9.00 -3.28
N MET A 403 -12.07 8.29 -3.19
CA MET A 403 -11.59 7.40 -4.26
C MET A 403 -12.58 6.27 -4.55
N GLN A 404 -13.16 5.64 -3.52
CA GLN A 404 -14.19 4.63 -3.70
C GLN A 404 -15.41 5.19 -4.45
N ASP A 405 -15.87 6.37 -4.08
CA ASP A 405 -17.00 7.03 -4.75
C ASP A 405 -16.66 7.43 -6.20
N TYR A 406 -15.42 7.86 -6.44
CA TYR A 406 -14.95 8.14 -7.80
C TYR A 406 -14.91 6.87 -8.66
N VAL A 407 -14.37 5.76 -8.14
CA VAL A 407 -14.38 4.46 -8.83
C VAL A 407 -15.83 3.97 -9.05
N ASP A 408 -16.73 4.16 -8.11
CA ASP A 408 -18.15 3.88 -8.26
C ASP A 408 -18.78 4.71 -9.39
N ALA A 409 -18.44 5.98 -9.48
CA ALA A 409 -18.90 6.87 -10.54
C ALA A 409 -18.46 6.40 -11.93
N GLN A 410 -17.21 5.96 -12.08
CA GLN A 410 -16.69 5.41 -13.33
C GLN A 410 -17.39 4.10 -13.75
N HIS A 411 -17.95 3.34 -12.79
CA HIS A 411 -18.53 2.02 -13.01
C HIS A 411 -20.06 1.98 -12.97
N GLY A 412 -20.73 3.14 -12.97
CA GLY A 412 -22.19 3.22 -13.13
C GLY A 412 -22.95 3.40 -11.82
N GLY A 413 -22.29 3.86 -10.75
CA GLY A 413 -22.92 4.36 -9.54
C GLY A 413 -22.59 3.63 -8.26
N PRO A 414 -23.21 4.03 -7.14
CA PRO A 414 -22.86 3.54 -5.80
C PRO A 414 -22.81 2.01 -5.71
N GLY A 415 -21.73 1.49 -5.15
CA GLY A 415 -21.49 0.06 -4.97
C GLY A 415 -21.16 -0.72 -6.25
N ARG A 416 -21.04 -0.04 -7.40
CA ARG A 416 -20.74 -0.69 -8.69
C ARG A 416 -19.27 -0.83 -8.98
N GLY A 417 -18.43 0.04 -8.42
CA GLY A 417 -16.98 0.01 -8.58
C GLY A 417 -16.33 -1.26 -8.04
N TRP A 418 -15.13 -1.46 -8.45
CA TRP A 418 -14.30 -2.61 -8.07
C TRP A 418 -13.53 -2.37 -6.75
N TYR A 419 -13.22 -1.15 -6.39
CA TYR A 419 -12.52 -0.75 -5.16
C TYR A 419 -13.52 -0.71 -3.99
N ARG A 420 -13.36 -1.58 -2.99
CA ARG A 420 -14.33 -1.71 -1.89
C ARG A 420 -13.65 -1.71 -0.54
N ILE A 421 -13.81 -0.63 0.21
CA ILE A 421 -13.37 -0.58 1.62
C ILE A 421 -14.19 -1.58 2.43
N VAL A 422 -13.49 -2.39 3.24
CA VAL A 422 -14.06 -3.44 4.08
C VAL A 422 -13.52 -3.33 5.50
N THR A 423 -14.34 -3.71 6.49
CA THR A 423 -14.00 -3.59 7.91
C THR A 423 -14.12 -4.90 8.67
N ASP A 424 -14.47 -5.99 7.98
CA ASP A 424 -14.51 -7.33 8.55
C ASP A 424 -14.18 -8.42 7.50
N PRO A 425 -13.66 -9.60 7.92
CA PRO A 425 -13.22 -10.63 6.99
C PRO A 425 -14.36 -11.27 6.20
N PHE A 426 -15.58 -11.26 6.71
CA PHE A 426 -16.73 -11.87 6.03
C PHE A 426 -17.23 -10.95 4.90
N GLU A 427 -17.19 -9.65 5.13
CA GLU A 427 -17.44 -8.67 4.08
C GLU A 427 -16.35 -8.72 3.01
N ALA A 428 -15.08 -8.76 3.40
CA ALA A 428 -13.95 -8.87 2.49
C ALA A 428 -14.09 -10.13 1.60
N ARG A 429 -14.39 -11.29 2.18
CA ARG A 429 -14.66 -12.52 1.44
C ARG A 429 -15.80 -12.35 0.42
N ARG A 430 -16.89 -11.71 0.80
CA ARG A 430 -18.03 -11.44 -0.07
C ARG A 430 -17.63 -10.53 -1.24
N VAL A 431 -16.88 -9.48 -0.96
CA VAL A 431 -16.39 -8.51 -1.95
C VAL A 431 -15.49 -9.22 -2.97
N ILE A 432 -14.51 -9.99 -2.52
CA ILE A 432 -13.60 -10.74 -3.40
C ILE A 432 -14.37 -11.75 -4.26
N ASN A 433 -15.30 -12.48 -3.68
CA ASN A 433 -16.15 -13.43 -4.43
C ASN A 433 -17.10 -12.74 -5.42
N GLN A 434 -17.37 -11.44 -5.27
CA GLN A 434 -18.03 -10.63 -6.31
C GLN A 434 -17.08 -10.19 -7.43
N GLY A 435 -15.82 -10.62 -7.40
CA GLY A 435 -14.78 -10.25 -8.36
C GLY A 435 -14.23 -8.85 -8.15
N LYS A 436 -14.36 -8.29 -6.95
CA LYS A 436 -13.91 -6.95 -6.58
C LYS A 436 -12.66 -7.00 -5.72
N LEU A 437 -12.00 -5.86 -5.54
CA LEU A 437 -10.87 -5.67 -4.63
C LEU A 437 -11.42 -5.36 -3.23
N ALA A 438 -11.04 -6.15 -2.24
CA ALA A 438 -11.23 -5.82 -0.83
C ALA A 438 -10.09 -4.92 -0.37
N VAL A 439 -10.43 -3.72 0.09
CA VAL A 439 -9.48 -2.71 0.58
C VAL A 439 -9.63 -2.58 2.08
N VAL A 440 -8.58 -2.93 2.80
CA VAL A 440 -8.48 -2.79 4.26
C VAL A 440 -7.84 -1.44 4.57
N MET A 441 -8.30 -0.74 5.59
CA MET A 441 -7.58 0.40 6.14
C MET A 441 -6.61 -0.10 7.20
N GLY A 442 -5.32 0.16 7.01
CA GLY A 442 -4.29 -0.01 8.03
C GLY A 442 -3.86 1.33 8.61
N MET A 443 -3.05 1.30 9.64
CA MET A 443 -2.42 2.48 10.24
C MET A 443 -0.95 2.19 10.56
N GLU A 444 -0.10 3.08 10.10
CA GLU A 444 1.35 3.06 10.32
C GLU A 444 1.82 4.50 10.57
N THR A 445 1.97 4.85 11.81
CA THR A 445 2.45 6.19 12.21
C THR A 445 3.55 6.10 13.24
N SER A 446 4.39 7.11 13.31
CA SER A 446 5.48 7.14 14.29
C SER A 446 4.99 7.43 15.71
N VAL A 447 3.89 8.15 15.85
CA VAL A 447 3.23 8.45 17.13
C VAL A 447 1.76 8.01 17.09
N PRO A 448 1.51 6.68 17.09
CA PRO A 448 0.17 6.17 16.98
C PRO A 448 -0.75 6.71 18.09
N LEU A 449 -1.98 7.03 17.73
CA LEU A 449 -3.02 7.50 18.66
C LEU A 449 -2.64 8.80 19.43
N GLY A 450 -1.61 9.54 18.96
CA GLY A 450 -1.10 10.71 19.63
C GLY A 450 -0.29 10.40 20.92
N CYS A 451 0.12 9.17 21.11
CA CYS A 451 0.82 8.68 22.29
C CYS A 451 2.33 8.62 22.08
N ASN A 452 3.00 9.74 22.28
CA ASN A 452 4.46 9.83 22.25
C ASN A 452 5.09 9.49 23.59
N VAL A 453 6.42 9.32 23.62
CA VAL A 453 7.23 9.31 24.83
C VAL A 453 8.11 10.56 24.83
N GLN A 454 8.11 11.32 25.90
CA GLN A 454 8.99 12.48 26.07
C GLN A 454 9.78 12.35 27.37
N LEU A 455 11.10 12.36 27.25
CA LEU A 455 12.02 12.16 28.39
C LEU A 455 11.65 10.93 29.22
N GLY A 456 11.27 9.84 28.55
CA GLY A 456 10.90 8.57 29.16
C GLY A 456 9.49 8.50 29.76
N ARG A 457 8.64 9.50 29.54
CA ARG A 457 7.26 9.53 30.06
C ARG A 457 6.26 9.55 28.89
N PRO A 458 5.20 8.72 28.93
CA PRO A 458 4.11 8.80 27.99
C PRO A 458 3.45 10.19 27.98
N THR A 459 3.09 10.67 26.79
CA THR A 459 2.35 11.95 26.62
C THR A 459 0.83 11.79 26.66
N CYS A 460 0.34 10.56 26.71
CA CYS A 460 -1.09 10.24 26.79
C CYS A 460 -1.40 9.36 28.00
N THR A 461 -2.67 9.37 28.40
CA THR A 461 -3.21 8.42 29.38
C THR A 461 -3.79 7.18 28.69
N GLU A 462 -4.04 6.10 29.46
CA GLU A 462 -4.70 4.90 28.93
C GLU A 462 -6.10 5.21 28.36
N GLU A 463 -6.87 6.09 29.04
CA GLU A 463 -8.21 6.48 28.59
C GLU A 463 -8.16 7.22 27.23
N GLN A 464 -7.20 8.11 27.06
CA GLN A 464 -7.00 8.83 25.79
C GLN A 464 -6.63 7.88 24.68
N MET A 465 -5.70 6.95 24.92
CA MET A 465 -5.31 5.90 23.97
C MET A 465 -6.51 5.03 23.55
N LEU A 466 -7.32 4.57 24.52
CA LEU A 466 -8.49 3.73 24.24
C LEU A 466 -9.58 4.49 23.45
N ALA A 467 -9.77 5.76 23.73
CA ALA A 467 -10.71 6.62 23.00
C ALA A 467 -10.29 6.78 21.53
N GLU A 468 -9.01 7.11 21.28
CA GLU A 468 -8.46 7.26 19.93
C GLU A 468 -8.48 5.93 19.17
N LEU A 469 -8.09 4.81 19.79
CA LEU A 469 -8.19 3.49 19.16
C LEU A 469 -9.62 3.15 18.73
N THR A 470 -10.60 3.49 19.58
CA THR A 470 -12.02 3.29 19.28
C THR A 470 -12.45 4.16 18.10
N GLU A 471 -11.94 5.40 18.01
CA GLU A 471 -12.20 6.26 16.85
C GLU A 471 -11.55 5.69 15.57
N MET A 472 -10.28 5.26 15.61
CA MET A 472 -9.60 4.65 14.48
C MET A 472 -10.38 3.42 13.99
N ARG A 473 -10.85 2.58 14.94
CA ARG A 473 -11.70 1.45 14.58
C ARG A 473 -13.02 1.87 13.92
N ARG A 474 -13.64 2.93 14.39
CA ARG A 474 -14.87 3.50 13.82
C ARG A 474 -14.62 4.10 12.41
N LEU A 475 -13.44 4.67 12.19
CA LEU A 475 -13.00 5.10 10.85
C LEU A 475 -12.80 3.92 9.90
N GLY A 476 -12.61 2.70 10.40
CA GLY A 476 -12.46 1.49 9.59
C GLY A 476 -11.09 0.83 9.68
N VAL A 477 -10.16 1.40 10.46
CA VAL A 477 -8.84 0.79 10.68
C VAL A 477 -9.01 -0.63 11.21
N SER A 478 -8.35 -1.59 10.56
CA SER A 478 -8.50 -3.02 10.83
C SER A 478 -7.16 -3.76 10.92
N GLN A 479 -6.05 -3.08 10.62
CA GLN A 479 -4.66 -3.51 10.80
C GLN A 479 -3.88 -2.33 11.35
N MET A 480 -2.90 -2.55 12.25
CA MET A 480 -2.16 -1.45 12.87
C MET A 480 -0.77 -1.89 13.31
N GLU A 481 0.23 -1.08 12.98
CA GLU A 481 1.57 -1.09 13.55
C GLU A 481 1.62 -0.23 14.83
N LEU A 482 2.50 -0.57 15.75
CA LEU A 482 2.66 0.17 17.00
C LEU A 482 3.70 1.29 16.91
N THR A 483 4.50 1.28 15.88
CA THR A 483 5.50 2.31 15.59
C THR A 483 5.91 2.22 14.11
N ASN A 484 6.54 3.29 13.60
CA ASN A 484 7.20 3.26 12.30
C ASN A 484 8.67 3.70 12.43
N LYS A 485 8.97 4.97 12.66
CA LYS A 485 10.34 5.51 12.65
C LYS A 485 10.88 5.94 14.02
N PHE A 486 10.05 6.05 15.05
CA PHE A 486 10.45 6.59 16.36
C PHE A 486 10.03 5.69 17.50
N ASP A 487 10.84 5.69 18.56
CA ASP A 487 10.39 5.23 19.88
C ASP A 487 9.15 6.03 20.31
N ASN A 488 8.18 5.36 20.90
CA ASN A 488 6.95 6.01 21.36
C ASN A 488 6.46 5.43 22.71
N ALA A 489 5.27 5.80 23.14
CA ALA A 489 4.74 5.35 24.43
C ALA A 489 4.49 3.83 24.50
N PHE A 490 4.43 3.14 23.38
CA PHE A 490 4.07 1.73 23.31
C PHE A 490 5.30 0.81 23.18
N THR A 491 6.29 1.21 22.37
CA THR A 491 7.42 0.34 22.03
C THR A 491 8.62 1.13 21.53
N GLY A 492 9.77 0.48 21.53
CA GLY A 492 10.94 0.91 20.77
C GLY A 492 10.84 0.52 19.31
N VAL A 493 11.53 1.26 18.47
CA VAL A 493 11.63 1.06 17.01
C VAL A 493 12.92 0.33 16.66
N ALA A 494 12.92 -0.43 15.57
CA ALA A 494 14.12 -1.07 15.01
C ALA A 494 15.14 -0.05 14.45
N GLY A 495 14.67 1.16 14.13
CA GLY A 495 15.47 2.20 13.50
C GLY A 495 15.66 1.95 12.00
N ASP A 496 16.43 2.81 11.37
CA ASP A 496 16.92 2.65 10.00
C ASP A 496 18.46 2.66 10.03
N ALA A 497 19.11 2.20 8.97
CA ALA A 497 20.57 2.20 8.85
C ALA A 497 21.05 3.34 7.93
N GLY A 498 22.36 3.55 7.86
CA GLY A 498 23.00 4.49 6.94
C GLY A 498 22.56 5.95 7.13
N THR A 499 22.50 6.70 6.04
CA THR A 499 22.09 8.12 6.03
C THR A 499 20.64 8.27 6.51
N THR A 500 19.72 7.44 6.07
CA THR A 500 18.32 7.40 6.54
C THR A 500 18.28 7.17 8.05
N GLY A 501 19.10 6.25 8.58
CA GLY A 501 19.20 5.97 10.01
C GLY A 501 19.66 7.19 10.81
N THR A 502 20.64 7.94 10.30
CA THR A 502 21.07 9.19 10.94
C THR A 502 19.98 10.23 10.99
N LEU A 503 19.24 10.41 9.90
CA LEU A 503 18.13 11.37 9.82
C LEU A 503 16.97 10.98 10.74
N THR A 504 16.56 9.72 10.70
CA THR A 504 15.45 9.22 11.53
C THR A 504 15.80 9.20 13.02
N ASN A 505 17.05 8.89 13.39
CA ASN A 505 17.51 8.95 14.77
C ASN A 505 17.58 10.39 15.30
N SER A 506 18.00 11.35 14.46
CA SER A 506 17.94 12.77 14.80
C SER A 506 16.48 13.25 14.97
N ALA A 507 15.59 12.80 14.13
CA ALA A 507 14.17 13.08 14.24
C ALA A 507 13.54 12.38 15.47
N ASN A 508 14.00 11.17 15.83
CA ASN A 508 13.63 10.52 17.09
C ASN A 508 14.00 11.39 18.30
N PHE A 509 15.21 11.99 18.29
CA PHE A 509 15.62 12.91 19.35
C PHE A 509 14.70 14.14 19.42
N LEU A 510 14.33 14.73 18.28
CA LEU A 510 13.38 15.85 18.26
C LEU A 510 11.99 15.47 18.77
N SER A 511 11.55 14.23 18.51
CA SER A 511 10.27 13.70 18.96
C SER A 511 10.25 13.38 20.46
N THR A 512 11.26 12.69 20.95
CA THR A 512 11.26 12.03 22.27
C THR A 512 12.14 12.72 23.31
N GLY A 513 13.07 13.58 22.87
CA GLY A 513 14.13 14.16 23.71
C GLY A 513 15.31 13.21 23.95
N SER A 514 15.37 12.08 23.24
CA SER A 514 16.50 11.14 23.31
C SER A 514 16.78 10.50 21.95
N PHE A 515 18.06 10.22 21.70
CA PHE A 515 18.42 9.36 20.56
C PHE A 515 18.02 7.92 20.87
N LEU A 516 17.96 7.07 19.84
CA LEU A 516 17.71 5.64 19.98
C LEU A 516 18.71 5.04 20.98
N ARG A 517 18.24 4.18 21.85
CA ARG A 517 19.06 3.59 22.93
C ARG A 517 19.63 2.25 22.49
N MET A 518 20.45 2.28 21.44
CA MET A 518 21.09 1.07 20.93
C MET A 518 22.22 0.58 21.83
N GLU A 519 22.23 -0.70 22.07
CA GLU A 519 23.30 -1.42 22.74
C GLU A 519 23.67 -2.66 21.92
N GLN A 520 24.77 -3.30 22.26
CA GLN A 520 25.13 -4.55 21.63
C GLN A 520 24.07 -5.61 21.94
N CYS A 521 23.58 -6.31 20.92
CA CYS A 521 22.55 -7.33 21.10
C CYS A 521 22.97 -8.40 22.10
N PRO A 522 22.05 -8.93 22.91
CA PRO A 522 22.32 -10.06 23.80
C PRO A 522 22.91 -11.25 23.01
N ARG A 523 24.02 -11.82 23.51
CA ARG A 523 24.65 -13.00 22.88
C ARG A 523 23.74 -14.23 22.81
N SER A 524 22.63 -14.22 23.54
CA SER A 524 21.57 -15.25 23.49
C SER A 524 20.68 -15.14 22.28
N TYR A 525 20.70 -14.02 21.58
CA TYR A 525 19.91 -13.87 20.36
C TYR A 525 20.59 -14.64 19.21
N PRO A 526 19.81 -15.31 18.37
CA PRO A 526 20.31 -15.87 17.13
C PRO A 526 20.98 -14.79 16.27
N THR A 527 22.03 -15.12 15.53
CA THR A 527 22.63 -14.20 14.54
C THR A 527 21.57 -13.74 13.56
N GLY A 528 21.54 -12.46 13.20
CA GLY A 528 20.50 -11.87 12.36
C GLY A 528 19.21 -11.49 13.11
N THR A 529 19.22 -11.64 14.46
CA THR A 529 18.16 -11.13 15.34
C THR A 529 18.66 -9.83 15.95
N GLU A 530 18.55 -8.75 15.20
CA GLU A 530 19.11 -7.43 15.54
C GLU A 530 18.23 -6.31 14.97
N ASP A 531 18.36 -5.13 15.58
CA ASP A 531 17.81 -3.89 15.05
C ASP A 531 18.81 -3.27 14.06
N ARG A 532 18.41 -2.20 13.38
CA ARG A 532 19.23 -1.58 12.35
C ARG A 532 20.51 -0.96 12.93
N LEU A 533 21.62 -1.19 12.25
CA LEU A 533 22.90 -0.63 12.62
C LEU A 533 22.86 0.88 12.61
N GLN A 534 23.16 1.50 13.75
CA GLN A 534 23.22 2.95 13.88
C GLN A 534 24.65 3.45 13.77
N SER A 535 24.82 4.59 13.12
CA SER A 535 26.09 5.31 13.02
C SER A 535 26.00 6.68 13.74
N PRO A 536 27.13 7.24 14.24
CA PRO A 536 28.46 6.65 14.33
C PRO A 536 28.55 5.57 15.42
N ASN A 537 29.29 4.51 15.15
CA ASN A 537 29.53 3.45 16.11
C ASN A 537 31.02 3.13 16.23
N LEU A 538 31.43 2.42 17.27
CA LEU A 538 32.84 2.07 17.54
C LEU A 538 33.48 1.23 16.43
N GLY A 539 32.70 0.50 15.65
CA GLY A 539 33.13 -0.22 14.46
C GLY A 539 33.58 0.70 13.33
N ASP A 540 32.94 1.85 13.18
CA ASP A 540 33.26 2.86 12.16
C ASP A 540 34.63 3.50 12.43
N LEU A 541 35.06 3.51 13.70
CA LEU A 541 36.34 4.12 14.13
C LEU A 541 37.55 3.20 13.98
N THR A 542 37.37 1.91 13.67
CA THR A 542 38.48 0.91 13.63
C THR A 542 39.15 0.80 12.27
N GLY A 543 39.39 1.92 11.58
CA GLY A 543 40.35 1.97 10.45
C GLY A 543 39.72 1.76 9.08
N ARG A 544 38.42 1.95 8.94
CA ARG A 544 37.76 2.15 7.62
C ARG A 544 37.83 3.63 7.25
N GLU A 545 38.10 3.92 6.00
CA GLU A 545 37.93 5.26 5.44
C GLU A 545 36.50 5.72 5.76
N PRO A 546 36.28 7.00 6.09
CA PRO A 546 34.94 7.51 6.31
C PRO A 546 34.10 7.24 5.08
N SER A 547 32.94 6.63 5.29
CA SER A 547 31.95 6.41 4.26
C SER A 547 31.55 7.75 3.64
N THR A 548 31.49 7.86 2.41
CA THR A 548 31.26 8.96 1.47
C THR A 548 31.35 10.43 1.97
N PRO A 549 31.84 11.39 1.15
CA PRO A 549 31.89 12.82 1.51
C PRO A 549 30.54 13.41 1.95
N GLU A 550 29.43 12.84 1.51
CA GLU A 550 28.06 13.27 1.84
C GLU A 550 27.66 12.86 3.26
N GLN A 551 28.02 11.66 3.68
CA GLN A 551 27.82 11.21 5.07
C GLN A 551 28.63 12.06 6.03
N ASP A 552 29.88 12.39 5.68
CA ASP A 552 30.70 13.30 6.45
C ASP A 552 30.15 14.71 6.51
N ALA A 553 29.55 15.22 5.42
CA ALA A 553 28.96 16.56 5.39
C ALA A 553 27.71 16.63 6.30
N ILE A 554 26.85 15.62 6.30
CA ILE A 554 25.67 15.57 7.16
C ILE A 554 26.08 15.34 8.62
N PHE A 555 26.97 14.39 8.90
CA PHE A 555 27.52 14.15 10.24
C PHE A 555 28.29 15.35 10.76
N GLY A 556 29.14 15.97 9.96
CA GLY A 556 29.86 17.16 10.31
C GLY A 556 28.96 18.37 10.61
N ALA A 557 27.87 18.54 9.86
CA ALA A 557 26.89 19.59 10.13
C ALA A 557 26.10 19.31 11.41
N ILE A 558 25.64 18.09 11.63
CA ILE A 558 24.93 17.67 12.86
C ILE A 558 25.88 17.78 14.06
N TRP A 559 27.11 17.27 13.95
CA TRP A 559 28.09 17.33 15.01
C TRP A 559 28.46 18.78 15.39
N LYS A 560 28.61 19.65 14.39
CA LYS A 560 28.92 21.06 14.61
C LYS A 560 27.74 21.79 15.26
N LEU A 561 26.54 21.45 14.87
CA LEU A 561 25.30 22.03 15.45
C LEU A 561 25.14 21.67 16.93
N PHE A 562 25.44 20.44 17.31
CA PHE A 562 25.36 19.96 18.69
C PHE A 562 26.56 20.37 19.54
N GLY A 563 27.77 20.43 18.97
CA GLY A 563 28.98 20.85 19.65
C GLY A 563 28.98 22.33 20.07
N ASP A 564 28.46 23.20 19.22
CA ASP A 564 28.40 24.65 19.48
C ASP A 564 27.30 25.06 20.49
N THR A 565 26.32 24.19 20.77
CA THR A 565 25.19 24.49 21.66
C THR A 565 25.34 23.95 23.07
N GLY A 566 26.43 23.22 23.39
CA GLY A 566 26.63 22.57 24.69
C GLY A 566 25.63 21.45 24.98
N VAL A 567 24.85 21.04 23.98
CA VAL A 567 23.96 19.85 24.06
C VAL A 567 24.85 18.61 23.90
N GLN A 568 24.54 17.57 24.67
CA GLN A 568 25.25 16.29 24.64
C GLN A 568 25.47 15.83 23.20
N ALA A 569 26.69 15.57 22.82
CA ALA A 569 27.10 15.13 21.50
C ALA A 569 26.22 13.97 21.00
N ALA A 570 26.07 13.85 19.69
CA ALA A 570 25.40 12.69 19.08
C ALA A 570 25.96 11.39 19.70
N PRO A 571 25.15 10.38 19.99
CA PRO A 571 25.63 9.20 20.67
C PRO A 571 26.65 8.46 19.82
N LEU A 572 27.74 8.03 20.41
CA LEU A 572 28.63 7.05 19.84
C LEU A 572 28.13 5.68 20.29
N TYR A 573 27.64 4.88 19.37
CA TYR A 573 27.13 3.56 19.64
C TYR A 573 28.25 2.51 19.81
N PRO A 574 28.01 1.37 20.48
CA PRO A 574 28.94 0.26 20.48
C PRO A 574 29.14 -0.28 19.05
N ALA A 575 30.13 -1.10 18.81
CA ALA A 575 30.21 -1.88 17.57
C ALA A 575 28.97 -2.81 17.49
N GLY A 576 28.40 -2.99 16.29
CA GLY A 576 27.22 -3.86 16.10
C GLY A 576 27.47 -5.34 16.47
N PRO A 577 26.43 -6.18 16.51
CA PRO A 577 25.03 -5.89 16.15
C PRO A 577 24.29 -5.05 17.20
N HIS A 578 23.37 -4.22 16.76
CA HIS A 578 22.62 -3.30 17.62
C HIS A 578 21.24 -3.83 18.00
N CYS A 579 20.85 -3.59 19.25
CA CYS A 579 19.50 -3.81 19.75
C CYS A 579 19.03 -2.59 20.55
N ASN A 580 17.85 -2.05 20.20
CA ASN A 580 17.24 -0.97 20.97
C ASN A 580 16.77 -1.51 22.33
N ARG A 581 17.22 -0.86 23.42
CA ARG A 581 16.85 -1.24 24.80
C ARG A 581 15.38 -1.02 25.09
N LEU A 582 14.69 -0.15 24.31
CA LEU A 582 13.29 0.11 24.53
C LEU A 582 12.46 -1.04 23.93
N GLY A 583 11.87 -1.83 24.80
CA GLY A 583 10.95 -2.91 24.46
C GLY A 583 9.50 -2.45 24.48
N LEU A 584 8.59 -3.43 24.56
CA LEU A 584 7.16 -3.18 24.75
C LEU A 584 6.90 -2.61 26.14
N SER A 585 6.20 -1.50 26.20
CA SER A 585 5.81 -0.87 27.47
C SER A 585 4.53 -1.49 28.07
N PRO A 586 4.22 -1.26 29.37
CA PRO A 586 2.92 -1.64 29.91
C PRO A 586 1.73 -1.03 29.17
N LEU A 587 1.87 0.22 28.65
CA LEU A 587 0.85 0.85 27.84
C LEU A 587 0.72 0.17 26.46
N GLY A 588 1.83 -0.33 25.90
CA GLY A 588 1.87 -1.15 24.70
C GLY A 588 1.13 -2.48 24.86
N GLU A 589 1.31 -3.17 26.00
CA GLU A 589 0.53 -4.38 26.31
C GLU A 589 -0.98 -4.08 26.43
N ARG A 590 -1.33 -2.95 27.07
CA ARG A 590 -2.73 -2.50 27.14
C ARG A 590 -3.31 -2.21 25.77
N LEU A 591 -2.53 -1.60 24.86
CA LEU A 591 -2.93 -1.36 23.48
C LEU A 591 -3.15 -2.69 22.74
N LEU A 592 -2.23 -3.65 22.83
CA LEU A 592 -2.40 -4.99 22.24
C LEU A 592 -3.66 -5.68 22.75
N SER A 593 -3.93 -5.61 24.06
CA SER A 593 -5.18 -6.14 24.65
C SER A 593 -6.42 -5.50 24.02
N ALA A 594 -6.42 -4.17 23.88
CA ALA A 594 -7.54 -3.42 23.30
C ALA A 594 -7.69 -3.70 21.78
N MET A 595 -6.60 -3.89 21.05
CA MET A 595 -6.64 -4.31 19.64
C MET A 595 -7.30 -5.68 19.48
N ILE A 596 -6.97 -6.66 20.33
CA ILE A 596 -7.63 -7.98 20.37
C ILE A 596 -9.14 -7.81 20.58
N ASP A 597 -9.54 -7.02 21.56
CA ASP A 597 -10.95 -6.80 21.87
C ASP A 597 -11.71 -6.11 20.74
N GLN A 598 -11.08 -5.15 20.07
CA GLN A 598 -11.63 -4.42 18.93
C GLN A 598 -11.43 -5.12 17.59
N LYS A 599 -10.74 -6.29 17.56
CA LYS A 599 -10.52 -7.13 16.38
C LYS A 599 -9.72 -6.43 15.28
N ILE A 600 -8.73 -5.66 15.71
CA ILE A 600 -7.72 -5.04 14.87
C ILE A 600 -6.55 -6.02 14.76
N LEU A 601 -6.10 -6.28 13.55
CA LEU A 601 -4.90 -7.10 13.30
C LEU A 601 -3.67 -6.33 13.77
N PHE A 602 -2.82 -7.02 14.51
CA PHE A 602 -1.54 -6.49 14.95
C PHE A 602 -0.47 -6.73 13.89
N ASP A 603 0.30 -5.71 13.58
CA ASP A 603 1.45 -5.76 12.70
C ASP A 603 2.72 -5.48 13.53
N PRO A 604 3.66 -6.44 13.66
CA PRO A 604 4.86 -6.30 14.45
C PRO A 604 6.01 -5.59 13.74
N ASP A 605 5.81 -5.22 12.49
CA ASP A 605 6.86 -4.62 11.68
C ASP A 605 7.27 -3.26 12.25
N HIS A 606 8.48 -2.81 12.01
CA HIS A 606 9.17 -1.66 12.59
C HIS A 606 9.47 -1.70 14.11
N MET A 607 8.87 -2.60 14.87
CA MET A 607 9.19 -2.71 16.31
C MET A 607 10.63 -3.17 16.52
N SER A 608 11.27 -2.65 17.60
CA SER A 608 12.54 -3.19 18.06
C SER A 608 12.45 -4.70 18.32
N VAL A 609 13.56 -5.41 18.20
CA VAL A 609 13.63 -6.85 18.54
C VAL A 609 13.06 -7.12 19.92
N ALA A 610 13.44 -6.31 20.93
CA ALA A 610 12.95 -6.44 22.29
C ALA A 610 11.43 -6.21 22.38
N GLY A 611 10.92 -5.17 21.71
CA GLY A 611 9.49 -4.83 21.68
C GLY A 611 8.65 -5.89 20.98
N ARG A 612 9.10 -6.32 19.81
CA ARG A 612 8.44 -7.36 19.01
C ARG A 612 8.39 -8.71 19.73
N ASN A 613 9.51 -9.14 20.33
CA ASN A 613 9.53 -10.40 21.05
C ASN A 613 8.60 -10.38 22.26
N ALA A 614 8.60 -9.30 23.04
CA ALA A 614 7.66 -9.14 24.15
C ALA A 614 6.19 -9.12 23.68
N ALA A 615 5.89 -8.48 22.53
CA ALA A 615 4.56 -8.50 21.95
C ALA A 615 4.13 -9.92 21.53
N LEU A 616 5.03 -10.67 20.89
CA LEU A 616 4.75 -12.07 20.51
C LEU A 616 4.57 -12.96 21.73
N ASP A 617 5.39 -12.79 22.79
CA ASP A 617 5.21 -13.50 24.08
C ASP A 617 3.82 -13.24 24.67
N TYR A 618 3.42 -11.97 24.69
CA TYR A 618 2.09 -11.59 25.15
C TYR A 618 0.97 -12.24 24.32
N LEU A 619 1.07 -12.22 22.99
CA LEU A 619 0.05 -12.79 22.10
C LEU A 619 -0.01 -14.32 22.21
N GLU A 620 1.13 -15.00 22.39
CA GLU A 620 1.17 -16.45 22.65
C GLU A 620 0.44 -16.81 23.96
N GLN A 621 0.63 -16.00 25.02
CA GLN A 621 -0.09 -16.13 26.29
C GLN A 621 -1.60 -15.90 26.10
N GLN A 622 -1.99 -14.83 25.36
CA GLN A 622 -3.40 -14.56 25.07
C GLN A 622 -4.07 -15.71 24.28
N GLN A 623 -3.37 -16.24 23.27
CA GLN A 623 -3.87 -17.39 22.51
C GLN A 623 -4.02 -18.65 23.39
N ALA A 624 -3.03 -18.92 24.25
CA ALA A 624 -3.11 -20.02 25.21
C ALA A 624 -4.28 -19.84 26.21
N ALA A 625 -4.61 -18.61 26.58
CA ALA A 625 -5.77 -18.27 27.41
C ALA A 625 -7.10 -18.31 26.61
N GLY A 626 -7.08 -18.66 25.32
CA GLY A 626 -8.27 -18.78 24.47
C GLY A 626 -8.78 -17.45 23.92
N ARG A 627 -8.03 -16.35 24.05
CA ARG A 627 -8.37 -15.08 23.39
C ARG A 627 -8.01 -15.12 21.90
N PRO A 628 -8.85 -14.55 21.01
CA PRO A 628 -8.59 -14.55 19.59
C PRO A 628 -7.48 -13.54 19.25
N VAL A 629 -6.38 -14.00 18.69
CA VAL A 629 -5.28 -13.14 18.21
C VAL A 629 -5.22 -13.14 16.68
N GLY A 630 -4.72 -12.04 16.10
CA GLY A 630 -4.46 -11.94 14.67
C GLY A 630 -3.20 -11.13 14.43
N VAL A 631 -2.23 -11.72 13.76
CA VAL A 631 -0.92 -11.12 13.47
C VAL A 631 -0.70 -11.13 11.96
N VAL A 632 -0.24 -10.01 11.45
CA VAL A 632 0.18 -9.85 10.05
C VAL A 632 1.53 -9.15 10.06
N SER A 633 2.60 -9.79 9.56
CA SER A 633 3.83 -9.08 9.19
C SER A 633 3.67 -8.68 7.73
N SER A 634 3.59 -7.39 7.47
CA SER A 634 3.06 -6.88 6.21
C SER A 634 4.13 -6.56 5.16
N HIS A 635 5.40 -6.31 5.58
CA HIS A 635 6.48 -5.97 4.65
C HIS A 635 7.90 -6.33 5.16
N SER A 636 8.01 -7.34 6.04
CA SER A 636 9.29 -7.91 6.49
C SER A 636 10.20 -7.00 7.32
N TRP A 637 9.65 -6.10 8.13
CA TRP A 637 10.43 -5.37 9.13
C TRP A 637 10.61 -6.15 10.45
N SER A 638 10.45 -7.47 10.40
CA SER A 638 10.74 -8.40 11.47
C SER A 638 12.03 -9.17 11.18
N THR A 639 12.55 -9.90 12.17
CA THR A 639 13.75 -10.74 12.02
C THR A 639 13.37 -12.23 11.96
N PRO A 640 14.27 -13.12 11.47
CA PRO A 640 13.94 -14.53 11.22
C PRO A 640 13.42 -15.32 12.42
N ASP A 641 13.75 -14.91 13.65
CA ASP A 641 13.23 -15.52 14.87
C ASP A 641 11.71 -15.31 15.06
N ALA A 642 11.16 -14.22 14.51
CA ALA A 642 9.76 -13.87 14.64
C ALA A 642 8.83 -14.69 13.73
N TYR A 643 9.24 -15.02 12.50
CA TYR A 643 8.37 -15.63 11.52
C TYR A 643 7.82 -17.00 11.92
N PRO A 644 8.61 -17.94 12.45
CA PRO A 644 8.06 -19.20 12.95
C PRO A 644 7.02 -18.99 14.07
N ARG A 645 7.18 -17.95 14.89
CA ARG A 645 6.22 -17.58 15.95
C ARG A 645 4.92 -17.04 15.37
N ILE A 646 5.02 -16.14 14.36
CA ILE A 646 3.87 -15.59 13.66
C ILE A 646 3.06 -16.72 13.02
N TYR A 647 3.71 -17.66 12.32
CA TYR A 647 3.02 -18.82 11.75
C TYR A 647 2.38 -19.72 12.82
N ARG A 648 3.04 -19.93 13.99
CA ARG A 648 2.46 -20.70 15.12
C ARG A 648 1.22 -20.04 15.72
N LEU A 649 1.14 -18.71 15.69
CA LEU A 649 -0.06 -17.95 16.06
C LEU A 649 -1.15 -18.02 15.00
N GLY A 650 -0.88 -18.62 13.84
CA GLY A 650 -1.77 -18.62 12.68
C GLY A 650 -1.75 -17.29 11.93
N GLY A 651 -0.69 -16.50 12.06
CA GLY A 651 -0.51 -15.22 11.41
C GLY A 651 -0.31 -15.33 9.89
N PHE A 652 -0.35 -14.19 9.24
CA PHE A 652 -0.07 -14.03 7.82
C PHE A 652 1.23 -13.24 7.64
N VAL A 653 2.03 -13.63 6.65
CA VAL A 653 3.29 -12.97 6.33
C VAL A 653 3.32 -12.60 4.86
N ALA A 654 3.75 -11.38 4.58
CA ALA A 654 3.99 -10.85 3.25
C ALA A 654 5.34 -10.12 3.27
N PRO A 655 6.41 -10.74 2.79
CA PRO A 655 7.69 -10.08 2.70
C PRO A 655 7.65 -8.86 1.80
N TYR A 656 8.58 -7.94 2.02
CA TYR A 656 8.81 -6.81 1.10
C TYR A 656 9.04 -7.31 -0.31
N ALA A 657 8.30 -6.73 -1.26
CA ALA A 657 8.32 -7.17 -2.65
C ALA A 657 9.72 -7.05 -3.27
N GLY A 658 10.27 -5.83 -3.31
CA GLY A 658 11.61 -5.59 -3.87
C GLY A 658 11.80 -6.25 -5.23
N ASP A 659 13.02 -6.69 -5.50
CA ASP A 659 13.34 -7.46 -6.70
C ASP A 659 12.76 -8.86 -6.64
N SER A 660 12.30 -9.34 -7.78
CA SER A 660 11.72 -10.68 -7.90
C SER A 660 12.68 -11.81 -7.46
N THR A 661 13.99 -11.63 -7.69
CA THR A 661 15.03 -12.61 -7.30
C THR A 661 15.07 -12.83 -5.80
N GLY A 662 15.25 -11.76 -5.03
CA GLY A 662 15.30 -11.86 -3.57
C GLY A 662 13.95 -12.23 -2.96
N PHE A 663 12.84 -11.80 -3.55
CA PHE A 663 11.52 -12.22 -3.11
C PHE A 663 11.32 -13.74 -3.22
N VAL A 664 11.81 -14.37 -4.30
CA VAL A 664 11.74 -15.82 -4.47
C VAL A 664 12.56 -16.54 -3.40
N GLU A 665 13.74 -16.02 -3.01
CA GLU A 665 14.53 -16.60 -1.93
C GLU A 665 13.82 -16.49 -0.57
N LYS A 666 13.22 -15.33 -0.27
CA LYS A 666 12.40 -15.16 0.93
C LYS A 666 11.23 -16.16 0.95
N TRP A 667 10.50 -16.31 -0.17
CA TRP A 667 9.46 -17.32 -0.27
C TRP A 667 9.96 -18.74 0.05
N ARG A 668 11.12 -19.14 -0.50
CA ARG A 668 11.73 -20.44 -0.22
C ARG A 668 12.08 -20.62 1.26
N GLN A 669 12.55 -19.56 1.93
CA GLN A 669 12.82 -19.59 3.37
C GLN A 669 11.52 -19.78 4.15
N HIS A 670 10.49 -18.98 3.86
CA HIS A 670 9.21 -19.02 4.55
C HIS A 670 8.50 -20.36 4.45
N LEU A 671 8.67 -21.11 3.36
CA LEU A 671 8.15 -22.48 3.26
C LEU A 671 8.64 -23.39 4.39
N GLY A 672 9.83 -23.12 4.96
CA GLY A 672 10.41 -23.86 6.06
C GLY A 672 9.84 -23.51 7.44
N TRP A 673 9.18 -22.37 7.57
CA TRP A 673 8.69 -21.84 8.85
C TRP A 673 7.19 -22.04 9.10
N THR A 674 6.46 -22.53 8.09
CA THR A 674 4.99 -22.66 8.16
C THR A 674 4.55 -23.65 9.24
N ASP A 675 3.32 -23.46 9.75
CA ASP A 675 2.70 -24.33 10.74
C ASP A 675 1.56 -25.14 10.10
N ASP A 676 1.56 -26.46 10.28
CA ASP A 676 0.63 -27.37 9.64
C ASP A 676 -0.82 -27.27 10.16
N ARG A 677 -1.01 -26.60 11.27
CA ARG A 677 -2.33 -26.32 11.84
C ARG A 677 -3.13 -25.29 11.06
N PHE A 678 -2.49 -24.52 10.15
CA PHE A 678 -3.11 -23.40 9.47
C PHE A 678 -3.05 -23.53 7.94
N TYR A 679 -3.92 -22.79 7.28
CA TYR A 679 -3.93 -22.66 5.83
C TYR A 679 -2.78 -21.73 5.41
N PHE A 680 -1.94 -22.22 4.50
CA PHE A 680 -0.84 -21.44 3.95
C PHE A 680 -1.26 -20.73 2.66
N GLY A 681 -0.88 -19.51 2.53
CA GLY A 681 -0.83 -18.65 1.35
C GLY A 681 0.17 -17.56 1.62
N PHE A 682 0.72 -16.96 0.59
CA PHE A 682 1.81 -16.00 0.66
C PHE A 682 1.38 -14.66 0.08
N GLY A 683 1.83 -13.56 0.66
CA GLY A 683 1.61 -12.20 0.16
C GLY A 683 2.92 -11.54 -0.23
N PHE A 684 2.82 -10.31 -0.68
CA PHE A 684 3.95 -9.40 -0.83
C PHE A 684 3.54 -8.04 -0.25
N GLY A 685 4.45 -7.37 0.43
CA GLY A 685 4.28 -6.00 0.89
C GLY A 685 4.98 -5.06 -0.06
N SER A 686 4.23 -4.21 -0.76
CA SER A 686 4.84 -3.34 -1.77
C SER A 686 5.53 -2.12 -1.17
N ASP A 687 5.05 -1.63 -0.06
CA ASP A 687 5.46 -0.35 0.54
C ASP A 687 5.47 0.82 -0.48
N MET A 688 4.71 0.66 -1.58
CA MET A 688 4.68 1.66 -2.64
C MET A 688 4.08 2.97 -2.14
N ASN A 689 4.73 4.09 -2.44
CA ASN A 689 4.53 5.43 -1.89
C ASN A 689 4.85 5.57 -0.38
N GLY A 690 5.54 4.61 0.25
CA GLY A 690 6.05 4.67 1.61
C GLY A 690 7.54 4.97 1.70
N PHE A 691 8.13 5.54 0.64
CA PHE A 691 9.56 5.77 0.44
C PHE A 691 10.40 4.49 0.33
N GLY A 692 9.77 3.36 0.08
CA GLY A 692 10.45 2.13 -0.27
C GLY A 692 10.74 2.05 -1.76
N ALA A 693 12.02 1.87 -2.14
CA ALA A 693 12.41 1.59 -3.51
C ALA A 693 11.68 0.35 -4.02
N GLN A 694 11.22 0.39 -5.25
CA GLN A 694 10.53 -0.73 -5.85
C GLN A 694 11.51 -1.65 -6.58
N GLY A 695 11.03 -2.82 -7.04
CA GLY A 695 11.90 -3.78 -7.73
C GLY A 695 12.50 -3.23 -9.03
N ASP A 696 13.79 -3.32 -9.15
CA ASP A 696 14.54 -2.92 -10.33
C ASP A 696 14.30 -3.86 -11.52
N PRO A 697 14.50 -3.39 -12.75
CA PRO A 697 14.42 -4.26 -13.93
C PRO A 697 15.56 -5.27 -13.94
N ARG A 698 15.24 -6.55 -14.17
CA ARG A 698 16.29 -7.58 -14.34
C ARG A 698 17.07 -7.45 -15.66
N GLY A 699 16.61 -6.60 -16.57
CA GLY A 699 17.17 -6.44 -17.91
C GLY A 699 16.49 -7.32 -18.96
N ALA A 700 16.47 -6.81 -20.19
CA ALA A 700 15.88 -7.55 -21.32
C ALA A 700 16.62 -8.87 -21.65
N ASP A 701 17.90 -8.94 -21.31
CA ASP A 701 18.78 -10.10 -21.54
C ASP A 701 18.83 -11.06 -20.32
N ALA A 702 18.04 -10.80 -19.28
CA ALA A 702 17.97 -11.68 -18.13
C ALA A 702 17.43 -13.07 -18.51
N PRO A 703 17.80 -14.12 -17.76
CA PRO A 703 17.22 -15.44 -18.00
C PRO A 703 15.69 -15.42 -17.86
N ALA A 704 14.99 -15.95 -18.88
CA ALA A 704 13.53 -16.02 -18.93
C ALA A 704 12.84 -14.66 -18.68
N PRO A 705 13.03 -13.63 -19.53
CA PRO A 705 12.36 -12.35 -19.36
C PRO A 705 10.84 -12.51 -19.54
N VAL A 706 10.08 -11.57 -18.99
CA VAL A 706 8.62 -11.55 -19.19
C VAL A 706 8.30 -11.26 -20.66
N THR A 707 7.45 -12.07 -21.25
CA THR A 707 6.99 -11.90 -22.64
C THR A 707 5.54 -11.44 -22.66
N TYR A 708 5.25 -10.46 -23.50
CA TYR A 708 3.90 -9.91 -23.64
C TYR A 708 3.21 -10.36 -24.92
N PRO A 709 1.90 -10.63 -24.89
CA PRO A 709 1.07 -10.67 -23.69
C PRO A 709 1.26 -11.96 -22.89
N PHE A 710 1.08 -11.87 -21.57
CA PHE A 710 0.99 -13.05 -20.72
C PHE A 710 -0.42 -13.24 -20.15
N THR A 711 -0.63 -14.35 -19.43
CA THR A 711 -1.92 -14.70 -18.83
C THR A 711 -1.91 -14.50 -17.33
N GLY A 712 -2.62 -13.49 -16.85
CA GLY A 712 -2.80 -13.25 -15.44
C GLY A 712 -3.78 -14.23 -14.76
N LEU A 713 -3.89 -14.14 -13.46
CA LEU A 713 -4.71 -15.03 -12.65
C LEU A 713 -6.19 -14.99 -13.10
N GLY A 714 -6.77 -16.17 -13.33
CA GLY A 714 -8.15 -16.30 -13.82
C GLY A 714 -8.30 -16.19 -15.34
N GLY A 715 -7.19 -16.20 -16.08
CA GLY A 715 -7.18 -16.29 -17.54
C GLY A 715 -7.39 -14.95 -18.24
N VAL A 716 -7.11 -13.83 -17.61
CA VAL A 716 -7.10 -12.52 -18.25
C VAL A 716 -5.82 -12.32 -19.03
N ARG A 717 -5.92 -11.61 -20.16
CA ARG A 717 -4.75 -11.27 -20.99
C ARG A 717 -4.16 -9.95 -20.50
N VAL A 718 -2.87 -9.92 -20.24
CA VAL A 718 -2.09 -8.78 -19.77
C VAL A 718 -1.11 -8.35 -20.87
N ASP A 719 -1.27 -7.15 -21.40
CA ASP A 719 -0.37 -6.52 -22.37
C ASP A 719 0.55 -5.52 -21.67
N ARG A 720 1.62 -5.03 -22.36
CA ARG A 720 2.44 -3.91 -21.84
C ARG A 720 1.54 -2.73 -21.43
N GLN A 721 1.83 -2.14 -20.30
CA GLN A 721 1.04 -1.03 -19.78
C GLN A 721 1.37 0.27 -20.56
N ARG A 722 0.35 1.06 -20.90
CA ARG A 722 0.51 2.37 -21.53
C ARG A 722 -0.08 3.46 -20.67
N SER A 723 0.74 4.45 -20.34
CA SER A 723 0.33 5.71 -19.71
C SER A 723 0.67 6.86 -20.66
N GLY A 724 -0.35 7.50 -21.22
CA GLY A 724 -0.12 8.55 -22.22
C GLY A 724 0.71 8.06 -23.41
N GLU A 725 1.91 8.61 -23.55
CA GLU A 725 2.86 8.27 -24.60
C GLU A 725 3.82 7.13 -24.20
N ARG A 726 4.09 6.97 -22.88
CA ARG A 726 4.99 5.93 -22.38
C ARG A 726 4.35 4.56 -22.36
N VAL A 727 5.13 3.56 -22.77
CA VAL A 727 4.81 2.13 -22.68
C VAL A 727 5.80 1.48 -21.76
N TYR A 728 5.32 0.84 -20.69
CA TYR A 728 6.13 0.18 -19.69
C TYR A 728 6.34 -1.29 -20.00
N ASP A 729 7.57 -1.76 -19.79
CA ASP A 729 8.01 -3.15 -19.87
C ASP A 729 8.77 -3.48 -18.58
N ILE A 730 8.32 -4.48 -17.82
CA ILE A 730 8.95 -4.86 -16.54
C ILE A 730 10.44 -5.18 -16.67
N ASN A 731 10.85 -5.70 -17.82
CA ASN A 731 12.24 -6.08 -18.05
C ASN A 731 13.19 -4.88 -18.13
N THR A 732 12.67 -3.70 -18.47
CA THR A 732 13.47 -2.48 -18.66
C THR A 732 13.07 -1.33 -17.77
N ASP A 733 11.84 -1.34 -17.23
CA ASP A 733 11.31 -0.28 -16.40
C ASP A 733 11.16 -0.70 -14.92
N GLY A 734 11.38 -1.98 -14.58
CA GLY A 734 11.12 -2.48 -13.23
C GLY A 734 9.69 -2.23 -12.75
N VAL A 735 9.47 -2.21 -11.44
CA VAL A 735 8.16 -1.91 -10.84
C VAL A 735 7.98 -0.39 -10.72
N SER A 736 7.84 0.28 -11.84
CA SER A 736 7.71 1.75 -11.89
C SER A 736 6.44 2.29 -11.21
N HIS A 737 5.36 1.52 -11.23
CA HIS A 737 4.08 1.89 -10.60
C HIS A 737 3.28 0.64 -10.24
N TYR A 738 2.26 0.79 -9.41
CA TYR A 738 1.48 -0.31 -8.84
C TYR A 738 0.89 -1.26 -9.88
N GLY A 739 0.60 -0.79 -11.08
CA GLY A 739 0.08 -1.62 -12.17
C GLY A 739 1.05 -2.69 -12.65
N LEU A 740 2.35 -2.51 -12.44
CA LEU A 740 3.39 -3.46 -12.84
C LEU A 740 3.59 -4.61 -11.82
N TYR A 741 2.90 -4.62 -10.68
CA TYR A 741 2.87 -5.81 -9.83
C TYR A 741 2.21 -7.02 -10.49
N ALA A 742 1.35 -6.80 -11.50
CA ALA A 742 0.88 -7.90 -12.35
C ALA A 742 2.02 -8.57 -13.13
N ASP A 743 2.91 -7.74 -13.64
CA ASP A 743 4.09 -8.12 -14.42
C ASP A 743 5.20 -8.70 -13.54
N TRP A 744 5.37 -8.12 -12.33
CA TRP A 744 6.33 -8.58 -11.33
C TRP A 744 5.99 -9.97 -10.79
N VAL A 745 4.71 -10.33 -10.63
CA VAL A 745 4.31 -11.69 -10.23
C VAL A 745 4.70 -12.69 -11.33
N GLU A 746 4.48 -12.37 -12.61
CA GLU A 746 4.92 -13.20 -13.74
C GLU A 746 6.45 -13.33 -13.73
N ASP A 747 7.16 -12.22 -13.49
CA ASP A 747 8.62 -12.23 -13.41
C ASP A 747 9.13 -13.11 -12.27
N ALA A 748 8.51 -13.01 -11.08
CA ALA A 748 8.86 -13.85 -9.94
C ALA A 748 8.60 -15.34 -10.22
N GLU A 749 7.52 -15.69 -10.94
CA GLU A 749 7.28 -17.08 -11.37
C GLU A 749 8.38 -17.55 -12.32
N HIS A 750 8.85 -16.70 -13.25
CA HIS A 750 9.98 -17.00 -14.14
C HIS A 750 11.29 -17.19 -13.35
N VAL A 751 11.59 -16.31 -12.39
CA VAL A 751 12.77 -16.42 -11.49
C VAL A 751 12.73 -17.71 -10.67
N ALA A 752 11.56 -18.09 -10.17
CA ALA A 752 11.41 -19.35 -9.42
C ALA A 752 11.64 -20.60 -10.28
N GLY A 753 11.60 -20.50 -11.61
CA GLY A 753 11.91 -21.57 -12.55
C GLY A 753 10.98 -22.77 -12.38
N ALA A 754 11.55 -23.93 -12.03
CA ALA A 754 10.74 -25.15 -11.81
C ALA A 754 9.71 -25.01 -10.68
N ASP A 755 9.93 -24.08 -9.74
CA ASP A 755 9.02 -23.80 -8.62
C ASP A 755 7.99 -22.71 -8.96
N GLY A 756 8.03 -22.08 -10.13
CA GLY A 756 7.20 -20.94 -10.49
C GLY A 756 5.71 -21.19 -10.30
N ALA A 757 5.20 -22.32 -10.81
CA ALA A 757 3.79 -22.70 -10.61
C ALA A 757 3.43 -22.89 -9.12
N ALA A 758 4.38 -23.29 -8.28
CA ALA A 758 4.18 -23.40 -6.84
C ALA A 758 4.10 -22.03 -6.17
N LEU A 759 5.01 -21.13 -6.53
CA LEU A 759 4.98 -19.72 -6.09
C LEU A 759 3.67 -19.04 -6.48
N GLY A 760 3.28 -19.11 -7.77
CA GLY A 760 2.03 -18.52 -8.25
C GLY A 760 0.79 -19.10 -7.55
N THR A 761 0.80 -20.40 -7.20
CA THR A 761 -0.25 -21.02 -6.41
C THR A 761 -0.29 -20.44 -4.99
N ASP A 762 0.85 -20.28 -4.33
CA ASP A 762 0.91 -19.74 -2.95
C ASP A 762 0.51 -18.26 -2.91
N LEU A 763 0.93 -17.45 -3.88
CA LEU A 763 0.49 -16.06 -4.04
C LEU A 763 -1.02 -15.99 -4.30
N ALA A 764 -1.55 -16.84 -5.19
CA ALA A 764 -3.00 -16.92 -5.44
C ALA A 764 -3.82 -17.34 -4.21
N ARG A 765 -3.21 -17.91 -3.19
CA ARG A 765 -3.80 -18.29 -1.90
C ARG A 765 -3.67 -17.18 -0.84
N GLY A 766 -2.89 -16.13 -1.12
CA GLY A 766 -2.56 -15.06 -0.18
C GLY A 766 -3.80 -14.40 0.42
N ALA A 767 -4.76 -13.98 -0.41
CA ALA A 767 -5.98 -13.37 0.07
C ALA A 767 -6.79 -14.29 1.01
N GLU A 768 -6.86 -15.60 0.75
CA GLU A 768 -7.53 -16.55 1.63
C GLU A 768 -6.80 -16.69 2.97
N ALA A 769 -5.47 -16.79 2.95
CA ALA A 769 -4.68 -16.93 4.17
C ALA A 769 -4.82 -15.69 5.07
N TYR A 770 -4.75 -14.48 4.50
CA TYR A 770 -5.01 -13.25 5.22
C TYR A 770 -6.42 -13.25 5.84
N LEU A 771 -7.44 -13.58 5.05
CA LEU A 771 -8.81 -13.62 5.56
C LEU A 771 -9.00 -14.66 6.67
N GLN A 772 -8.33 -15.82 6.59
CA GLN A 772 -8.41 -16.82 7.66
C GLN A 772 -7.73 -16.35 8.95
N THR A 773 -6.60 -15.63 8.85
CA THR A 773 -5.98 -14.95 9.99
C THR A 773 -6.94 -13.93 10.60
N TRP A 774 -7.55 -13.09 9.78
CA TRP A 774 -8.51 -12.09 10.24
C TRP A 774 -9.78 -12.70 10.83
N GLU A 775 -10.29 -13.81 10.26
CA GLU A 775 -11.42 -14.56 10.83
C GLU A 775 -11.09 -15.12 12.24
N ARG A 776 -9.84 -15.56 12.47
CA ARG A 776 -9.39 -16.01 13.81
C ARG A 776 -9.35 -14.85 14.80
N ALA A 777 -8.87 -13.68 14.39
CA ALA A 777 -8.96 -12.45 15.20
C ALA A 777 -10.42 -12.07 15.52
N TRP A 778 -11.39 -12.52 14.71
CA TRP A 778 -12.84 -12.40 14.98
C TRP A 778 -13.43 -13.56 15.80
N GLY A 779 -12.59 -14.40 16.38
CA GLY A 779 -12.96 -15.47 17.31
C GLY A 779 -13.40 -16.77 16.65
N LEU A 780 -13.05 -17.01 15.39
CA LEU A 780 -13.25 -18.32 14.79
C LEU A 780 -12.10 -19.27 15.16
N ALA A 781 -12.43 -20.44 15.68
CA ALA A 781 -11.41 -21.48 15.88
C ALA A 781 -10.84 -21.95 14.51
N PRO A 782 -9.59 -22.42 14.46
CA PRO A 782 -9.00 -23.01 13.27
C PRO A 782 -9.81 -24.24 12.80
N ASP A 783 -9.52 -24.71 11.58
CA ASP A 783 -10.20 -25.88 11.05
C ASP A 783 -9.87 -27.18 11.80
N SER A 784 -10.88 -28.00 11.97
CA SER A 784 -10.79 -29.26 12.72
C SER A 784 -10.02 -30.38 11.99
N CYS A 785 -9.74 -30.24 10.69
CA CYS A 785 -9.01 -31.26 9.96
C CYS A 785 -7.52 -31.17 10.24
N ARG A 786 -6.97 -29.93 10.28
CA ARG A 786 -5.58 -29.64 10.65
C ARG A 786 -5.38 -29.64 12.17
N ASN A 787 -6.44 -29.43 12.94
CA ASN A 787 -6.41 -29.33 14.40
C ASN A 787 -7.21 -30.47 15.06
N PRO A 788 -6.63 -31.68 15.25
CA PRO A 788 -7.35 -32.85 15.75
C PRO A 788 -8.04 -32.63 17.08
N GLY A 789 -7.48 -31.80 17.96
CA GLY A 789 -8.06 -31.47 19.27
C GLY A 789 -9.43 -30.77 19.19
N LEU A 790 -9.71 -30.10 18.07
CA LEU A 790 -10.97 -29.37 17.84
C LEU A 790 -12.07 -30.25 17.21
N ARG A 791 -11.82 -31.53 16.94
CA ARG A 791 -12.81 -32.43 16.32
C ARG A 791 -13.92 -32.77 17.27
N LEU A 792 -15.13 -32.37 16.95
CA LEU A 792 -16.32 -32.80 17.65
C LEU A 792 -16.67 -34.28 17.31
N PRO A 793 -17.29 -35.03 18.23
CA PRO A 793 -17.94 -36.29 17.87
C PRO A 793 -18.97 -36.07 16.74
N VAL A 794 -19.12 -37.03 15.80
CA VAL A 794 -20.04 -36.90 14.65
C VAL A 794 -21.44 -36.47 15.08
N ARG A 795 -22.01 -37.10 16.15
CA ARG A 795 -23.35 -36.74 16.66
C ARG A 795 -23.41 -35.29 17.15
N ALA A 796 -22.38 -34.83 17.88
CA ALA A 796 -22.30 -33.46 18.37
C ALA A 796 -22.15 -32.49 17.21
N PHE A 797 -21.29 -32.78 16.22
CA PHE A 797 -21.12 -31.96 15.03
C PHE A 797 -22.45 -31.80 14.27
N THR A 798 -23.15 -32.92 13.99
CA THR A 798 -24.44 -32.91 13.28
C THR A 798 -25.49 -32.09 14.03
N LYS A 799 -25.54 -32.23 15.37
CA LYS A 799 -26.45 -31.42 16.20
C LYS A 799 -26.08 -29.93 16.20
N THR A 800 -24.79 -29.61 16.15
CA THR A 800 -24.33 -28.23 16.15
C THR A 800 -24.53 -27.53 14.79
N ALA A 801 -24.43 -28.28 13.69
CA ALA A 801 -24.58 -27.78 12.32
C ALA A 801 -26.06 -27.84 11.87
N ASP A 802 -26.96 -27.32 12.68
CA ASP A 802 -28.41 -27.32 12.48
C ASP A 802 -28.85 -26.67 11.15
N ALA A 803 -29.93 -27.22 10.57
CA ALA A 803 -30.55 -26.64 9.36
C ALA A 803 -31.04 -25.19 9.61
N GLY A 804 -30.89 -24.34 8.61
CA GLY A 804 -31.24 -22.92 8.68
C GLY A 804 -30.18 -22.02 9.31
N LEU A 805 -29.16 -22.57 9.99
CA LEU A 805 -28.06 -21.80 10.57
C LEU A 805 -27.28 -21.04 9.49
N ARG A 806 -26.98 -19.77 9.68
CA ARG A 806 -26.14 -19.00 8.74
C ARG A 806 -24.68 -19.48 8.79
N ALA A 807 -23.99 -19.48 7.67
CA ALA A 807 -22.60 -19.90 7.53
C ALA A 807 -21.67 -19.30 8.61
N ARG A 808 -21.77 -17.97 8.87
CA ARG A 808 -20.98 -17.34 9.95
C ARG A 808 -21.31 -17.88 11.35
N ALA A 809 -22.58 -18.16 11.62
CA ALA A 809 -22.98 -18.74 12.91
C ALA A 809 -22.54 -20.21 13.03
N LEU A 810 -22.54 -20.97 11.93
CA LEU A 810 -21.96 -22.30 11.87
C LEU A 810 -20.47 -22.24 12.25
N MET A 811 -19.69 -21.38 11.56
CA MET A 811 -18.25 -21.26 11.80
C MET A 811 -17.91 -20.83 13.23
N ARG A 812 -18.72 -19.99 13.86
CA ARG A 812 -18.55 -19.64 15.28
C ARG A 812 -18.70 -20.83 16.22
N ARG A 813 -19.44 -21.86 15.82
CA ARG A 813 -19.69 -23.03 16.65
C ARG A 813 -18.74 -24.20 16.40
N VAL A 814 -18.27 -24.35 15.15
CA VAL A 814 -17.48 -25.52 14.73
C VAL A 814 -16.11 -25.16 14.15
N GLY A 815 -15.74 -23.86 14.15
CA GLY A 815 -14.50 -23.36 13.61
C GLY A 815 -14.55 -23.08 12.10
N GLN A 816 -13.38 -22.72 11.55
CA GLN A 816 -13.21 -22.52 10.11
C GLN A 816 -13.37 -23.86 9.38
N PRO A 817 -13.98 -23.87 8.18
CA PRO A 817 -13.98 -25.10 7.37
C PRO A 817 -12.58 -25.35 6.82
N TRP A 818 -12.24 -26.63 6.70
CA TRP A 818 -11.01 -27.06 6.02
C TRP A 818 -11.03 -26.74 4.52
N GLN A 819 -12.22 -26.83 3.89
CA GLN A 819 -12.46 -26.42 2.49
C GLN A 819 -13.80 -25.71 2.37
N ARG A 820 -13.87 -24.73 1.44
CA ARG A 820 -15.07 -23.95 1.10
C ARG A 820 -15.27 -23.98 -0.41
N LEU A 821 -15.85 -25.06 -0.92
CA LEU A 821 -16.05 -25.26 -2.36
C LEU A 821 -17.50 -24.93 -2.77
N GLY A 822 -17.68 -23.75 -3.35
CA GLY A 822 -19.02 -23.29 -3.76
C GLY A 822 -19.97 -23.22 -2.55
N ARG A 823 -20.95 -24.13 -2.48
CA ARG A 823 -21.91 -24.20 -1.37
C ARG A 823 -21.57 -25.27 -0.32
N GLU A 824 -20.47 -25.97 -0.47
CA GLU A 824 -20.08 -27.04 0.44
C GLU A 824 -18.92 -26.60 1.34
N PHE A 825 -19.13 -26.78 2.65
CA PHE A 825 -18.09 -26.60 3.67
C PHE A 825 -17.70 -27.94 4.23
N THR A 826 -16.41 -28.26 4.18
CA THR A 826 -15.87 -29.53 4.70
C THR A 826 -15.21 -29.33 6.06
N TYR A 827 -15.49 -30.23 6.98
CA TYR A 827 -14.93 -30.27 8.33
C TYR A 827 -14.46 -31.69 8.67
N CYS A 828 -13.71 -31.85 9.75
CA CYS A 828 -13.36 -33.12 10.32
C CYS A 828 -14.06 -33.32 11.68
N ALA A 829 -14.65 -34.48 11.86
CA ALA A 829 -15.21 -34.94 13.11
C ALA A 829 -14.53 -36.27 13.56
N LYS A 830 -14.72 -36.69 14.81
CA LYS A 830 -14.23 -37.97 15.32
C LYS A 830 -15.37 -38.98 15.48
N ALA A 831 -15.07 -40.27 15.19
CA ALA A 831 -15.95 -41.39 15.38
C ALA A 831 -15.20 -42.53 16.08
N PRO A 832 -15.89 -43.42 16.80
CA PRO A 832 -15.25 -44.59 17.40
C PRO A 832 -14.44 -45.37 16.36
N GLY A 833 -13.22 -45.76 16.73
CA GLY A 833 -12.31 -46.50 15.85
C GLY A 833 -11.76 -45.79 14.64
N LYS A 834 -12.03 -44.50 14.47
CA LYS A 834 -11.53 -43.67 13.32
C LYS A 834 -10.87 -42.38 13.80
N GLN A 835 -9.69 -42.09 13.31
CA GLN A 835 -8.99 -40.84 13.65
C GLN A 835 -9.73 -39.62 13.14
N ARG A 836 -10.33 -39.66 11.95
CA ARG A 836 -11.11 -38.58 11.35
C ARG A 836 -12.23 -39.12 10.45
N VAL A 837 -13.31 -38.38 10.42
CA VAL A 837 -14.42 -38.53 9.47
C VAL A 837 -14.69 -37.17 8.83
N LEU A 838 -14.74 -37.11 7.50
CA LEU A 838 -15.10 -35.90 6.78
C LEU A 838 -16.63 -35.67 6.88
N MET A 839 -16.97 -34.43 7.22
CA MET A 839 -18.35 -33.95 7.32
C MET A 839 -18.53 -32.80 6.32
N THR A 840 -19.45 -32.97 5.39
CA THR A 840 -19.78 -31.91 4.43
C THR A 840 -21.10 -31.26 4.84
N VAL A 841 -21.03 -29.93 5.02
CA VAL A 841 -22.21 -29.11 5.29
C VAL A 841 -22.59 -28.42 3.99
N GLU A 842 -23.81 -28.68 3.51
CA GLU A 842 -24.35 -28.00 2.33
C GLU A 842 -25.05 -26.70 2.74
N LEU A 843 -24.82 -25.63 1.99
CA LEU A 843 -25.41 -24.32 2.19
C LEU A 843 -26.37 -23.95 1.04
N SER A 844 -27.48 -23.30 1.35
CA SER A 844 -28.35 -22.67 0.37
C SER A 844 -27.65 -21.56 -0.37
N ARG A 845 -28.23 -21.02 -1.44
CA ARG A 845 -27.74 -19.81 -2.13
C ARG A 845 -27.61 -18.60 -1.20
N GLY A 846 -28.42 -18.53 -0.16
CA GLY A 846 -28.38 -17.49 0.88
C GLY A 846 -27.42 -17.78 2.04
N GLY A 847 -26.57 -18.80 1.95
CA GLY A 847 -25.57 -19.15 2.97
C GLY A 847 -26.16 -19.72 4.27
N ARG A 848 -27.30 -20.45 4.19
CA ARG A 848 -27.87 -21.17 5.33
C ARG A 848 -27.63 -22.65 5.16
N VAL A 849 -27.35 -23.34 6.24
CA VAL A 849 -27.24 -24.81 6.29
C VAL A 849 -28.55 -25.45 5.81
N VAL A 850 -28.46 -26.31 4.82
CA VAL A 850 -29.59 -27.09 4.30
C VAL A 850 -29.43 -28.59 4.58
N GLY A 851 -28.21 -29.06 4.78
CA GLY A 851 -27.95 -30.46 5.10
C GLY A 851 -26.52 -30.69 5.61
N VAL A 852 -26.36 -31.79 6.31
CA VAL A 852 -25.06 -32.29 6.78
C VAL A 852 -24.97 -33.76 6.36
N ARG A 853 -23.89 -34.09 5.66
CA ARG A 853 -23.64 -35.49 5.27
C ARG A 853 -22.24 -35.92 5.69
N ARG A 854 -22.09 -37.18 5.90
CA ARG A 854 -20.79 -37.81 6.06
C ARG A 854 -20.24 -38.07 4.64
N ALA A 855 -19.01 -37.60 4.37
CA ALA A 855 -18.34 -37.83 3.11
C ALA A 855 -17.53 -39.13 3.12
#